data_e659662ecff24f7d1f9ce0bf8fb45b39
#
_entry.id   e659662ecff24f7d1f9ce0bf8fb45b39
#
_cell.length_a   1.000
_cell.length_b   1.000
_cell.length_c   1.000
_cell.angle_alpha   90.00
_cell.angle_beta   90.00
_cell.angle_gamma   90.00
#
_symmetry.space_group_name_H-M   'P 1'
#
loop_
_entity.id
_entity.type
_entity.pdbx_description
1 polymer ?
#
loop_
_entity_poly.entity_id
_entity_poly.type
_entity_poly.pdbx_seq_one_letter_code
_entity_poly.pdbx_strand_id
1 'polypeptide(L)'
;MNWHKLFYILLAILCLTGCSVQRKIKRADKKFAIGEYYTAADIYKSCYGQLSAKKDRELKGYVAYRQGECYRLINNPRAANAYQSALRCKYQLQDSTIFLHAGQVLQYQGKYKDAAKSYELYLEAHPDNYVAQAGKYACSKIDEWKKEGSRYKISEAKEFNQRRTSNFAPMFIGDNTDALVFASNRQEKPKGGSKKLQRPSNVTGQQLFQIYQTRKNAAGEWEEIELAEGLYDGGESEQSKDSADTKGGTAEMGVCTFTRDGRTMLFTYSKPINGQDLGAKIYRSDRASGEWGEPQEVKLFLDSSITVGHPALNVTGDTLYFVSDAPGGEGGKDIWMAELDGENWLNAQPLGKGINTAADEMYPYVHADGTLYFASNGHPGYGGLDLYKATRDTTFKDSTVWVLYNMGPSFNGVGDDFGITFEGETQNGFFSSNKGEKKGYDKIYRFWLPEMEFIAEGLVTDEQGNPLSDAQLRIVGSDGTNSKFNVRRDGTYKFKLNREVKYVMLATCRGHLNAKEQWNTLNLKDSKTYTMNLALSPISRPVKMENIFYEFGRWELTQASETELLHLVKLLEDNPNITIELSAHTDMKGTDEFNNDLSQKRAQSCCDFLIKHGIERERLTPVGYGKTKPVICDKALNKKYPWIPVEQELNEVFITALPDDKQEICNQINRRTEFKVVKTTYKLY
;
A
#
# COMPACT_ATOMS: atom_id res chain seq x y z
N MET A 1 -21.75 -75.41 13.37
CA MET A 1 -21.10 -74.58 12.33
C MET A 1 -19.61 -74.46 12.66
N ASN A 2 -18.71 -75.10 11.86
CA ASN A 2 -17.29 -75.27 12.22
C ASN A 2 -16.54 -73.91 12.34
N TRP A 3 -15.98 -73.66 13.46
CA TRP A 3 -15.16 -72.43 13.79
C TRP A 3 -14.08 -72.18 12.73
N HIS A 4 -13.49 -73.22 12.13
CA HIS A 4 -12.52 -73.13 11.04
C HIS A 4 -13.13 -72.54 9.76
N LYS A 5 -14.37 -72.87 9.40
CA LYS A 5 -15.04 -72.26 8.23
C LYS A 5 -15.34 -70.75 8.44
N LEU A 6 -15.68 -70.37 9.69
CA LEU A 6 -15.91 -68.97 10.01
C LEU A 6 -14.60 -68.14 9.94
N PHE A 7 -13.49 -68.75 10.40
CA PHE A 7 -12.14 -68.15 10.34
C PHE A 7 -11.68 -67.97 8.89
N TYR A 8 -11.84 -68.95 8.03
CA TYR A 8 -11.49 -68.83 6.59
C TYR A 8 -12.41 -67.85 5.85
N ILE A 9 -13.68 -67.76 6.19
CA ILE A 9 -14.58 -66.75 5.62
C ILE A 9 -14.19 -65.35 6.11
N LEU A 10 -13.85 -65.15 7.35
CA LEU A 10 -13.32 -63.89 7.88
C LEU A 10 -11.97 -63.51 7.24
N LEU A 11 -11.09 -64.47 7.05
CA LEU A 11 -9.79 -64.26 6.39
C LEU A 11 -9.97 -63.87 4.88
N ALA A 12 -10.89 -64.55 4.17
CA ALA A 12 -11.23 -64.26 2.79
C ALA A 12 -11.91 -62.90 2.66
N ILE A 13 -12.79 -62.51 3.57
CA ILE A 13 -13.39 -61.16 3.61
C ILE A 13 -12.33 -60.10 3.87
N LEU A 14 -11.38 -60.32 4.77
CA LEU A 14 -10.26 -59.42 5.07
C LEU A 14 -9.31 -59.29 3.83
N CYS A 15 -9.01 -60.37 3.09
CA CYS A 15 -8.22 -60.30 1.86
C CYS A 15 -8.98 -59.59 0.73
N LEU A 16 -10.30 -59.81 0.61
CA LEU A 16 -11.13 -59.14 -0.41
C LEU A 16 -11.27 -57.62 -0.15
N THR A 17 -11.37 -57.22 1.13
CA THR A 17 -11.44 -55.78 1.51
C THR A 17 -10.10 -55.05 1.28
N GLY A 18 -8.96 -55.67 1.61
CA GLY A 18 -7.62 -55.12 1.33
C GLY A 18 -7.36 -54.91 -0.15
N CYS A 19 -7.70 -55.91 -0.99
CA CYS A 19 -7.62 -55.76 -2.47
C CYS A 19 -8.54 -54.67 -3.03
N SER A 20 -9.70 -54.46 -2.41
CA SER A 20 -10.66 -53.43 -2.80
C SER A 20 -10.11 -52.00 -2.53
N VAL A 21 -9.51 -51.74 -1.33
CA VAL A 21 -8.94 -50.43 -0.97
C VAL A 21 -7.73 -50.08 -1.86
N GLN A 22 -6.81 -51.04 -2.12
CA GLN A 22 -5.65 -50.82 -2.99
C GLN A 22 -6.09 -50.50 -4.45
N ARG A 23 -7.14 -51.12 -4.96
CA ARG A 23 -7.70 -50.76 -6.29
C ARG A 23 -8.23 -49.33 -6.32
N LYS A 24 -8.91 -48.90 -5.23
CA LYS A 24 -9.40 -47.51 -5.10
C LYS A 24 -8.26 -46.53 -5.07
N ILE A 25 -7.17 -46.81 -4.30
CA ILE A 25 -5.97 -45.96 -4.24
C ILE A 25 -5.35 -45.81 -5.63
N LYS A 26 -5.12 -46.93 -6.37
CA LYS A 26 -4.61 -46.88 -7.76
C LYS A 26 -5.52 -46.06 -8.69
N ARG A 27 -6.84 -46.11 -8.48
CA ARG A 27 -7.77 -45.26 -9.24
C ARG A 27 -7.60 -43.79 -8.88
N ALA A 28 -7.40 -43.45 -7.59
CA ALA A 28 -7.15 -42.09 -7.16
C ALA A 28 -5.82 -41.56 -7.71
N ASP A 29 -4.75 -42.41 -7.70
CA ASP A 29 -3.46 -42.06 -8.27
C ASP A 29 -3.55 -41.73 -9.77
N LYS A 30 -4.33 -42.54 -10.55
CA LYS A 30 -4.62 -42.22 -11.95
C LYS A 30 -5.36 -40.91 -12.15
N LYS A 31 -6.36 -40.64 -11.28
CA LYS A 31 -7.10 -39.37 -11.33
C LYS A 31 -6.20 -38.18 -10.98
N PHE A 32 -5.33 -38.33 -9.99
CA PHE A 32 -4.34 -37.33 -9.64
C PHE A 32 -3.37 -37.05 -10.81
N ALA A 33 -2.88 -38.12 -11.46
CA ALA A 33 -1.92 -38.01 -12.57
C ALA A 33 -2.46 -37.27 -13.80
N ILE A 34 -3.77 -37.25 -13.98
CA ILE A 34 -4.45 -36.51 -15.06
C ILE A 34 -5.04 -35.19 -14.60
N GLY A 35 -4.64 -34.67 -13.40
CA GLY A 35 -5.09 -33.37 -12.88
C GLY A 35 -6.48 -33.32 -12.25
N GLU A 36 -7.24 -34.43 -12.22
CA GLU A 36 -8.57 -34.46 -11.61
C GLU A 36 -8.50 -34.48 -10.05
N TYR A 37 -7.93 -33.39 -9.47
CA TYR A 37 -7.57 -33.31 -8.05
C TYR A 37 -8.77 -33.40 -7.12
N TYR A 38 -9.90 -32.76 -7.46
CA TYR A 38 -11.10 -32.82 -6.65
C TYR A 38 -11.65 -34.26 -6.55
N THR A 39 -11.73 -34.93 -7.68
CA THR A 39 -12.18 -36.33 -7.75
C THR A 39 -11.22 -37.26 -7.03
N ALA A 40 -9.91 -37.07 -7.20
CA ALA A 40 -8.89 -37.86 -6.50
C ALA A 40 -8.96 -37.68 -4.99
N ALA A 41 -9.14 -36.43 -4.48
CA ALA A 41 -9.25 -36.12 -3.06
C ALA A 41 -10.40 -36.88 -2.40
N ASP A 42 -11.56 -36.96 -3.03
CA ASP A 42 -12.72 -37.67 -2.50
C ASP A 42 -12.47 -39.18 -2.43
N ILE A 43 -11.80 -39.77 -3.42
CA ILE A 43 -11.43 -41.19 -3.39
C ILE A 43 -10.41 -41.43 -2.26
N TYR A 44 -9.35 -40.63 -2.16
CA TYR A 44 -8.37 -40.74 -1.07
C TYR A 44 -9.01 -40.61 0.30
N LYS A 45 -9.93 -39.66 0.49
CA LYS A 45 -10.70 -39.47 1.72
C LYS A 45 -11.44 -40.73 2.12
N SER A 46 -12.10 -41.37 1.15
CA SER A 46 -12.81 -42.64 1.38
C SER A 46 -11.85 -43.77 1.77
N CYS A 47 -10.67 -43.85 1.13
CA CYS A 47 -9.65 -44.84 1.43
C CYS A 47 -9.04 -44.62 2.83
N TYR A 48 -8.72 -43.38 3.19
CA TYR A 48 -8.17 -43.04 4.51
C TYR A 48 -9.04 -43.53 5.68
N GLY A 49 -10.38 -43.43 5.55
CA GLY A 49 -11.32 -43.92 6.55
C GLY A 49 -11.37 -45.46 6.68
N GLN A 50 -10.97 -46.18 5.63
CA GLN A 50 -10.98 -47.65 5.61
C GLN A 50 -9.66 -48.28 6.10
N LEU A 51 -8.56 -47.51 6.17
CA LEU A 51 -7.25 -47.98 6.58
C LEU A 51 -7.05 -47.92 8.09
N SER A 52 -6.44 -48.96 8.66
CA SER A 52 -6.10 -49.05 10.08
C SER A 52 -4.81 -48.24 10.41
N ALA A 53 -4.84 -47.43 11.48
CA ALA A 53 -3.67 -46.70 11.94
C ALA A 53 -2.53 -47.60 12.46
N LYS A 54 -2.84 -48.82 12.89
CA LYS A 54 -1.83 -49.77 13.40
C LYS A 54 -1.31 -50.70 12.30
N LYS A 55 -2.19 -51.27 11.47
CA LYS A 55 -1.83 -52.26 10.45
C LYS A 55 -1.37 -51.64 9.13
N ASP A 56 -1.96 -50.53 8.73
CA ASP A 56 -1.74 -49.93 7.41
C ASP A 56 -1.10 -48.52 7.52
N ARG A 57 -0.26 -48.30 8.53
CA ARG A 57 0.25 -46.98 8.89
C ARG A 57 0.90 -46.23 7.73
N GLU A 58 1.80 -46.90 7.02
CA GLU A 58 2.54 -46.30 5.89
C GLU A 58 1.58 -45.95 4.75
N LEU A 59 0.72 -46.88 4.34
CA LEU A 59 -0.26 -46.65 3.28
C LEU A 59 -1.27 -45.58 3.67
N LYS A 60 -1.64 -45.51 4.95
CA LYS A 60 -2.52 -44.48 5.48
C LYS A 60 -1.84 -43.11 5.47
N GLY A 61 -0.53 -43.04 5.74
CA GLY A 61 0.30 -41.85 5.60
C GLY A 61 0.35 -41.36 4.15
N TYR A 62 0.62 -42.26 3.21
CA TYR A 62 0.61 -41.97 1.78
C TYR A 62 -0.72 -41.40 1.31
N VAL A 63 -1.82 -42.07 1.64
CA VAL A 63 -3.18 -41.62 1.26
C VAL A 63 -3.51 -40.25 1.81
N ALA A 64 -3.14 -39.97 3.07
CA ALA A 64 -3.33 -38.66 3.70
C ALA A 64 -2.47 -37.57 3.00
N TYR A 65 -1.23 -37.89 2.67
CA TYR A 65 -0.35 -36.97 1.95
C TYR A 65 -0.92 -36.64 0.56
N ARG A 66 -1.28 -37.67 -0.22
CA ARG A 66 -1.85 -37.47 -1.58
C ARG A 66 -3.17 -36.69 -1.52
N GLN A 67 -3.99 -36.90 -0.50
CA GLN A 67 -5.17 -36.09 -0.26
C GLN A 67 -4.80 -34.63 0.05
N GLY A 68 -3.74 -34.43 0.82
CA GLY A 68 -3.18 -33.09 1.11
C GLY A 68 -2.74 -32.39 -0.17
N GLU A 69 -2.00 -33.09 -1.04
CA GLU A 69 -1.56 -32.58 -2.35
C GLU A 69 -2.77 -32.17 -3.23
N CYS A 70 -3.81 -33.02 -3.31
CA CYS A 70 -5.02 -32.68 -4.04
C CYS A 70 -5.63 -31.37 -3.53
N TYR A 71 -5.75 -31.24 -2.20
CA TYR A 71 -6.33 -30.03 -1.59
C TYR A 71 -5.45 -28.81 -1.76
N ARG A 72 -4.12 -28.94 -1.68
CA ARG A 72 -3.17 -27.86 -1.90
C ARG A 72 -3.28 -27.31 -3.33
N LEU A 73 -3.29 -28.20 -4.31
CA LEU A 73 -3.33 -27.85 -5.74
C LEU A 73 -4.66 -27.17 -6.17
N ILE A 74 -5.72 -27.27 -5.36
CA ILE A 74 -6.98 -26.58 -5.60
C ILE A 74 -7.28 -25.52 -4.53
N ASN A 75 -6.28 -25.08 -3.80
CA ASN A 75 -6.33 -24.05 -2.74
C ASN A 75 -7.42 -24.35 -1.67
N ASN A 76 -7.63 -25.62 -1.37
CA ASN A 76 -8.63 -26.03 -0.38
C ASN A 76 -8.01 -26.00 1.04
N PRO A 77 -8.59 -25.24 2.00
CA PRO A 77 -8.07 -25.11 3.36
C PRO A 77 -7.96 -26.44 4.14
N ARG A 78 -8.57 -27.54 3.66
CA ARG A 78 -8.43 -28.89 4.24
C ARG A 78 -7.04 -29.49 4.06
N ALA A 79 -6.19 -28.95 3.19
CA ALA A 79 -4.84 -29.44 2.96
C ALA A 79 -4.02 -29.56 4.25
N ALA A 80 -4.05 -28.54 5.13
CA ALA A 80 -3.35 -28.57 6.41
C ALA A 80 -3.71 -29.76 7.28
N ASN A 81 -5.03 -30.08 7.39
CA ASN A 81 -5.48 -31.23 8.18
C ASN A 81 -5.05 -32.57 7.57
N ALA A 82 -5.01 -32.65 6.24
CA ALA A 82 -4.54 -33.84 5.55
C ALA A 82 -3.04 -34.07 5.78
N TYR A 83 -2.20 -33.04 5.67
CA TYR A 83 -0.77 -33.14 6.00
C TYR A 83 -0.51 -33.47 7.47
N GLN A 84 -1.25 -32.87 8.41
CA GLN A 84 -1.16 -33.26 9.82
C GLN A 84 -1.50 -34.73 10.03
N SER A 85 -2.46 -35.27 9.27
CA SER A 85 -2.81 -36.69 9.34
C SER A 85 -1.73 -37.58 8.78
N ALA A 86 -1.05 -37.16 7.71
CA ALA A 86 0.11 -37.85 7.15
C ALA A 86 1.31 -37.83 8.12
N LEU A 87 1.60 -36.67 8.75
CA LEU A 87 2.67 -36.53 9.76
C LEU A 87 2.42 -37.41 10.99
N ARG A 88 1.18 -37.54 11.45
CA ARG A 88 0.81 -38.49 12.51
C ARG A 88 1.09 -39.95 12.13
N CYS A 89 1.01 -40.26 10.85
CA CYS A 89 1.41 -41.55 10.30
C CYS A 89 2.91 -41.69 10.05
N LYS A 90 3.71 -40.67 10.38
CA LYS A 90 5.16 -40.59 10.13
C LYS A 90 5.55 -40.64 8.65
N TYR A 91 4.74 -40.07 7.77
CA TYR A 91 4.99 -40.04 6.32
C TYR A 91 6.27 -39.27 5.96
N GLN A 92 6.68 -38.29 6.78
CA GLN A 92 7.94 -37.56 6.60
C GLN A 92 9.19 -38.45 6.56
N LEU A 93 9.11 -39.68 7.02
CA LEU A 93 10.20 -40.66 6.91
C LEU A 93 10.30 -41.29 5.52
N GLN A 94 9.24 -41.18 4.71
CA GLN A 94 9.19 -41.60 3.32
C GLN A 94 9.49 -40.44 2.35
N ASP A 95 8.97 -39.26 2.66
CA ASP A 95 9.09 -38.06 1.82
C ASP A 95 9.10 -36.79 2.67
N SER A 96 10.25 -36.12 2.71
CA SER A 96 10.43 -34.85 3.45
C SER A 96 9.72 -33.68 2.80
N THR A 97 9.32 -33.78 1.53
CA THR A 97 8.59 -32.72 0.78
C THR A 97 7.29 -32.32 1.48
N ILE A 98 6.74 -33.20 2.31
CA ILE A 98 5.58 -32.90 3.14
C ILE A 98 5.81 -31.66 4.02
N PHE A 99 7.02 -31.41 4.50
CA PHE A 99 7.32 -30.23 5.31
C PHE A 99 7.29 -28.94 4.48
N LEU A 100 7.80 -28.97 3.24
CA LEU A 100 7.71 -27.83 2.33
C LEU A 100 6.26 -27.46 2.07
N HIS A 101 5.46 -28.42 1.62
CA HIS A 101 4.06 -28.22 1.26
C HIS A 101 3.19 -27.87 2.48
N ALA A 102 3.47 -28.45 3.64
CA ALA A 102 2.81 -28.07 4.90
C ALA A 102 3.15 -26.63 5.28
N GLY A 103 4.41 -26.21 5.10
CA GLY A 103 4.86 -24.83 5.31
C GLY A 103 4.08 -23.84 4.44
N GLN A 104 3.98 -24.11 3.14
CA GLN A 104 3.21 -23.30 2.20
C GLN A 104 1.74 -23.17 2.62
N VAL A 105 1.08 -24.28 2.94
CA VAL A 105 -0.34 -24.27 3.36
C VAL A 105 -0.54 -23.55 4.70
N LEU A 106 0.40 -23.67 5.63
CA LEU A 106 0.34 -22.94 6.91
C LEU A 106 0.54 -21.43 6.70
N GLN A 107 1.44 -21.03 5.79
CA GLN A 107 1.64 -19.64 5.39
C GLN A 107 0.37 -19.07 4.74
N TYR A 108 -0.24 -19.81 3.81
CA TYR A 108 -1.53 -19.50 3.20
C TYR A 108 -2.66 -19.31 4.24
N GLN A 109 -2.56 -19.95 5.41
CA GLN A 109 -3.50 -19.78 6.50
C GLN A 109 -3.09 -18.69 7.51
N GLY A 110 -2.01 -17.97 7.28
CA GLY A 110 -1.47 -16.94 8.18
C GLY A 110 -0.84 -17.50 9.46
N LYS A 111 -0.55 -18.80 9.51
CA LYS A 111 0.11 -19.49 10.64
C LYS A 111 1.63 -19.44 10.51
N TYR A 112 2.17 -18.23 10.42
CA TYR A 112 3.57 -17.98 10.06
C TYR A 112 4.59 -18.67 10.97
N LYS A 113 4.33 -18.74 12.28
CA LYS A 113 5.23 -19.44 13.25
C LYS A 113 5.33 -20.93 12.96
N ASP A 114 4.21 -21.56 12.64
CA ASP A 114 4.16 -23.00 12.32
C ASP A 114 4.71 -23.26 10.91
N ALA A 115 4.45 -22.37 9.97
CA ALA A 115 5.02 -22.41 8.62
C ALA A 115 6.55 -22.34 8.66
N ALA A 116 7.12 -21.39 9.41
CA ALA A 116 8.56 -21.24 9.58
C ALA A 116 9.23 -22.51 10.11
N LYS A 117 8.62 -23.17 11.11
CA LYS A 117 9.10 -24.46 11.64
C LYS A 117 9.06 -25.57 10.58
N SER A 118 7.99 -25.61 9.76
CA SER A 118 7.89 -26.59 8.69
C SER A 118 8.97 -26.38 7.62
N TYR A 119 9.20 -25.14 7.21
CA TYR A 119 10.30 -24.82 6.29
C TYR A 119 11.68 -25.16 6.88
N GLU A 120 11.90 -24.91 8.17
CA GLU A 120 13.14 -25.26 8.86
C GLU A 120 13.42 -26.75 8.83
N LEU A 121 12.41 -27.57 9.16
CA LEU A 121 12.52 -29.04 9.08
C LEU A 121 12.81 -29.54 7.65
N TYR A 122 12.28 -28.88 6.64
CA TYR A 122 12.59 -29.23 5.25
C TYR A 122 14.03 -28.85 4.87
N LEU A 123 14.47 -27.65 5.31
CA LEU A 123 15.81 -27.13 5.03
C LEU A 123 16.93 -27.91 5.73
N GLU A 124 16.65 -28.69 6.78
CA GLU A 124 17.62 -29.59 7.38
C GLU A 124 18.15 -30.65 6.38
N ALA A 125 17.26 -31.13 5.48
CA ALA A 125 17.62 -32.09 4.43
C ALA A 125 17.90 -31.43 3.06
N HIS A 126 17.40 -30.23 2.82
CA HIS A 126 17.46 -29.51 1.54
C HIS A 126 17.87 -28.03 1.76
N PRO A 127 19.09 -27.76 2.24
CA PRO A 127 19.51 -26.41 2.68
C PRO A 127 19.46 -25.36 1.56
N ASP A 128 19.65 -25.77 0.31
CA ASP A 128 19.73 -24.87 -0.85
C ASP A 128 18.36 -24.64 -1.55
N ASN A 129 17.28 -25.19 -0.98
CA ASN A 129 15.96 -24.98 -1.57
C ASN A 129 15.47 -23.54 -1.41
N TYR A 130 15.46 -22.80 -2.52
CA TYR A 130 15.11 -21.38 -2.55
C TYR A 130 13.69 -21.11 -2.01
N VAL A 131 12.68 -21.90 -2.40
CA VAL A 131 11.27 -21.69 -1.99
C VAL A 131 11.11 -21.82 -0.48
N ALA A 132 11.76 -22.82 0.13
CA ALA A 132 11.73 -22.99 1.58
C ALA A 132 12.50 -21.88 2.32
N GLN A 133 13.63 -21.42 1.77
CA GLN A 133 14.38 -20.28 2.31
C GLN A 133 13.54 -19.00 2.22
N ALA A 134 12.93 -18.71 1.07
CA ALA A 134 12.06 -17.56 0.83
C ALA A 134 10.85 -17.56 1.77
N GLY A 135 10.17 -18.72 1.92
CA GLY A 135 9.05 -18.88 2.85
C GLY A 135 9.44 -18.67 4.33
N LYS A 136 10.57 -19.27 4.77
CA LYS A 136 11.10 -19.05 6.13
C LYS A 136 11.45 -17.59 6.38
N TYR A 137 12.14 -16.95 5.43
CA TYR A 137 12.48 -15.53 5.50
C TYR A 137 11.23 -14.66 5.59
N ALA A 138 10.27 -14.85 4.70
CA ALA A 138 9.01 -14.12 4.69
C ALA A 138 8.27 -14.24 6.03
N CYS A 139 8.13 -15.46 6.56
CA CYS A 139 7.52 -15.70 7.87
C CYS A 139 8.19 -14.92 9.01
N SER A 140 9.51 -14.69 8.93
CA SER A 140 10.25 -13.89 9.92
C SER A 140 10.03 -12.39 9.78
N LYS A 141 9.67 -11.90 8.59
CA LYS A 141 9.52 -10.47 8.24
C LYS A 141 8.07 -9.96 8.27
N ILE A 142 7.10 -10.84 8.36
CA ILE A 142 5.67 -10.50 8.26
C ILE A 142 5.22 -9.39 9.21
N ASP A 143 5.68 -9.41 10.46
CA ASP A 143 5.29 -8.41 11.46
C ASP A 143 5.91 -7.03 11.20
N GLU A 144 7.06 -6.99 10.51
CA GLU A 144 7.72 -5.78 10.03
C GLU A 144 6.97 -5.23 8.81
N TRP A 145 6.76 -6.07 7.79
CA TRP A 145 6.10 -5.70 6.54
C TRP A 145 4.65 -5.23 6.73
N LYS A 146 3.90 -5.81 7.67
CA LYS A 146 2.54 -5.36 7.98
C LYS A 146 2.46 -3.94 8.56
N LYS A 147 3.57 -3.41 9.08
CA LYS A 147 3.66 -2.03 9.58
C LYS A 147 4.00 -1.04 8.47
N GLU A 148 4.49 -1.52 7.35
CA GLU A 148 4.76 -0.68 6.19
C GLU A 148 3.43 -0.18 5.62
N GLY A 149 3.25 1.14 5.66
CA GLY A 149 2.06 1.78 5.13
C GLY A 149 2.09 1.78 3.60
N SER A 150 0.93 1.69 2.99
CA SER A 150 0.78 1.95 1.56
C SER A 150 -0.17 3.11 1.33
N ARG A 151 0.16 3.97 0.37
CA ARG A 151 -0.73 5.06 -0.05
C ARG A 151 -1.93 4.57 -0.84
N TYR A 152 -1.85 3.38 -1.46
CA TYR A 152 -2.98 2.80 -2.16
C TYR A 152 -4.15 2.54 -1.23
N LYS A 153 -5.34 2.91 -1.69
CA LYS A 153 -6.61 2.54 -1.07
C LYS A 153 -7.19 1.38 -1.83
N ILE A 154 -7.76 0.42 -1.10
CA ILE A 154 -8.31 -0.80 -1.67
C ILE A 154 -9.70 -1.03 -1.12
N SER A 155 -10.64 -1.41 -1.99
CA SER A 155 -11.98 -1.81 -1.62
C SER A 155 -12.48 -2.96 -2.50
N GLU A 156 -13.37 -3.80 -1.97
CA GLU A 156 -14.04 -4.81 -2.79
C GLU A 156 -14.90 -4.14 -3.87
N ALA A 157 -14.73 -4.55 -5.12
CA ALA A 157 -15.56 -4.13 -6.24
C ALA A 157 -16.87 -4.93 -6.25
N LYS A 158 -17.82 -4.54 -5.39
CA LYS A 158 -19.07 -5.28 -5.13
C LYS A 158 -19.94 -5.44 -6.37
N GLU A 159 -19.83 -4.52 -7.30
CA GLU A 159 -20.53 -4.52 -8.59
C GLU A 159 -20.16 -5.74 -9.46
N PHE A 160 -18.92 -6.23 -9.34
CA PHE A 160 -18.46 -7.40 -10.09
C PHE A 160 -18.62 -8.71 -9.32
N ASN A 161 -18.69 -8.64 -8.01
CA ASN A 161 -18.68 -9.80 -7.15
C ASN A 161 -20.06 -10.33 -6.85
N GLN A 162 -20.25 -11.62 -7.07
CA GLN A 162 -21.48 -12.31 -6.72
C GLN A 162 -21.20 -13.30 -5.56
N ARG A 163 -22.21 -13.55 -4.73
CA ARG A 163 -22.09 -14.47 -3.60
C ARG A 163 -21.87 -15.91 -4.06
N ARG A 164 -20.88 -16.60 -3.51
CA ARG A 164 -20.51 -17.99 -3.79
C ARG A 164 -20.05 -18.24 -5.23
N THR A 165 -19.47 -17.26 -5.83
CA THR A 165 -18.79 -17.37 -7.13
C THR A 165 -17.37 -16.82 -7.02
N SER A 166 -16.46 -17.40 -7.81
CA SER A 166 -15.14 -16.81 -8.05
C SER A 166 -15.25 -15.85 -9.24
N ASN A 167 -14.65 -14.69 -9.10
CA ASN A 167 -14.54 -13.67 -10.14
C ASN A 167 -13.10 -13.16 -10.12
N PHE A 168 -12.38 -13.28 -11.25
CA PHE A 168 -10.96 -12.96 -11.24
C PHE A 168 -10.44 -12.52 -12.61
N ALA A 169 -9.17 -12.06 -12.63
CA ALA A 169 -8.43 -11.57 -13.79
C ALA A 169 -9.23 -10.52 -14.59
N PRO A 170 -9.62 -9.41 -13.95
CA PRO A 170 -10.24 -8.29 -14.67
C PRO A 170 -9.25 -7.72 -15.69
N MET A 171 -9.75 -7.35 -16.89
CA MET A 171 -8.96 -6.75 -17.95
C MET A 171 -9.79 -5.73 -18.73
N PHE A 172 -9.24 -4.55 -18.95
CA PHE A 172 -9.86 -3.56 -19.84
C PHE A 172 -9.73 -3.97 -21.31
N ILE A 173 -10.72 -3.60 -22.12
CA ILE A 173 -10.71 -3.92 -23.54
C ILE A 173 -9.88 -2.87 -24.31
N GLY A 174 -8.62 -3.16 -24.52
CA GLY A 174 -7.67 -2.23 -25.13
C GLY A 174 -7.46 -0.98 -24.28
N ASP A 175 -7.31 0.17 -24.93
CA ASP A 175 -7.20 1.48 -24.27
C ASP A 175 -8.57 2.01 -23.76
N ASN A 176 -9.67 1.28 -23.98
CA ASN A 176 -10.99 1.65 -23.54
C ASN A 176 -11.24 1.31 -22.08
N THR A 177 -11.12 2.27 -21.20
CA THR A 177 -11.38 2.12 -19.75
C THR A 177 -12.85 2.05 -19.36
N ASP A 178 -13.76 2.12 -20.32
CA ASP A 178 -15.20 1.99 -20.11
C ASP A 178 -15.75 0.58 -20.35
N ALA A 179 -14.89 -0.34 -20.76
CA ALA A 179 -15.26 -1.75 -20.97
C ALA A 179 -14.27 -2.68 -20.25
N LEU A 180 -14.82 -3.61 -19.48
CA LEU A 180 -14.06 -4.56 -18.67
C LEU A 180 -14.56 -5.98 -18.92
N VAL A 181 -13.63 -6.92 -18.98
CA VAL A 181 -13.92 -8.35 -18.96
C VAL A 181 -13.27 -9.00 -17.76
N PHE A 182 -13.78 -10.15 -17.32
CA PHE A 182 -13.20 -10.95 -16.26
C PHE A 182 -13.71 -12.40 -16.32
N ALA A 183 -12.95 -13.32 -15.75
CA ALA A 183 -13.36 -14.71 -15.62
C ALA A 183 -14.31 -14.90 -14.43
N SER A 184 -15.38 -15.66 -14.63
CA SER A 184 -16.33 -15.97 -13.57
C SER A 184 -16.97 -17.35 -13.75
N ASN A 185 -17.26 -18.02 -12.65
CA ASN A 185 -18.06 -19.24 -12.62
C ASN A 185 -19.53 -18.99 -12.20
N ARG A 186 -20.02 -17.75 -12.38
CA ARG A 186 -21.43 -17.40 -12.18
C ARG A 186 -22.32 -18.16 -13.16
N GLN A 187 -23.52 -18.49 -12.73
CA GLN A 187 -24.49 -19.14 -13.58
C GLN A 187 -25.52 -18.11 -14.05
N GLU A 188 -25.71 -18.00 -15.35
CA GLU A 188 -26.83 -17.27 -15.89
C GLU A 188 -28.14 -18.01 -15.60
N LYS A 189 -29.21 -17.25 -15.39
CA LYS A 189 -30.57 -17.80 -15.35
C LYS A 189 -30.96 -18.10 -16.80
N PRO A 190 -31.23 -19.37 -17.18
CA PRO A 190 -31.62 -19.64 -18.56
C PRO A 190 -32.88 -18.85 -18.92
N LYS A 191 -32.84 -18.11 -20.00
CA LYS A 191 -34.04 -17.56 -20.64
C LYS A 191 -34.87 -18.76 -21.10
N GLY A 192 -35.84 -19.26 -20.28
CA GLY A 192 -36.72 -20.37 -20.65
C GLY A 192 -36.70 -21.65 -19.81
N GLY A 193 -36.47 -21.55 -18.54
CA GLY A 193 -37.09 -22.47 -17.55
C GLY A 193 -36.52 -23.88 -17.35
N SER A 194 -35.46 -24.36 -17.97
CA SER A 194 -34.86 -25.65 -17.68
C SER A 194 -33.41 -25.49 -17.20
N LYS A 195 -33.16 -25.66 -15.89
CA LYS A 195 -31.83 -25.71 -15.32
C LYS A 195 -31.08 -26.96 -15.82
N LYS A 196 -30.33 -26.89 -16.89
CA LYS A 196 -29.22 -27.81 -17.08
C LYS A 196 -28.11 -27.41 -16.13
N LEU A 197 -28.03 -28.06 -14.95
CA LEU A 197 -26.88 -27.95 -14.07
C LEU A 197 -25.66 -28.48 -14.85
N GLN A 198 -24.73 -27.58 -15.16
CA GLN A 198 -23.41 -27.99 -15.64
C GLN A 198 -22.74 -28.84 -14.54
N ARG A 199 -22.06 -29.92 -14.91
CA ARG A 199 -21.30 -30.72 -13.94
C ARG A 199 -20.13 -29.88 -13.44
N PRO A 200 -19.84 -29.89 -12.11
CA PRO A 200 -18.65 -29.24 -11.60
C PRO A 200 -17.39 -29.83 -12.21
N SER A 201 -16.35 -29.01 -12.31
CA SER A 201 -15.01 -29.44 -12.76
C SER A 201 -14.47 -30.58 -11.89
N ASN A 202 -13.94 -31.62 -12.51
CA ASN A 202 -13.25 -32.71 -11.82
C ASN A 202 -11.93 -32.25 -11.19
N VAL A 203 -11.38 -31.12 -11.67
CA VAL A 203 -10.14 -30.51 -11.18
C VAL A 203 -10.40 -29.73 -9.89
N THR A 204 -11.33 -28.78 -9.90
CA THR A 204 -11.56 -27.84 -8.79
C THR A 204 -12.81 -28.17 -7.95
N GLY A 205 -13.76 -28.91 -8.50
CA GLY A 205 -15.10 -29.13 -7.91
C GLY A 205 -16.00 -27.89 -7.98
N GLN A 206 -15.58 -26.83 -8.65
CA GLN A 206 -16.35 -25.61 -8.91
C GLN A 206 -17.03 -25.68 -10.28
N GLN A 207 -17.97 -24.78 -10.55
CA GLN A 207 -18.50 -24.60 -11.89
C GLN A 207 -17.41 -24.08 -12.83
N LEU A 208 -17.53 -24.40 -14.14
CA LEU A 208 -16.58 -24.00 -15.16
C LEU A 208 -16.57 -22.47 -15.33
N PHE A 209 -15.40 -21.91 -15.57
CA PHE A 209 -15.21 -20.49 -15.77
C PHE A 209 -15.53 -20.09 -17.21
N GLN A 210 -16.13 -18.90 -17.36
CA GLN A 210 -16.42 -18.24 -18.62
C GLN A 210 -15.99 -16.78 -18.52
N ILE A 211 -15.82 -16.12 -19.67
CA ILE A 211 -15.50 -14.70 -19.74
C ILE A 211 -16.81 -13.91 -19.74
N TYR A 212 -16.91 -12.97 -18.81
CA TYR A 212 -18.01 -12.01 -18.68
C TYR A 212 -17.51 -10.60 -18.97
N GLN A 213 -18.40 -9.76 -19.50
CA GLN A 213 -18.10 -8.37 -19.81
C GLN A 213 -19.10 -7.41 -19.17
N THR A 214 -18.67 -6.18 -18.96
CA THR A 214 -19.52 -5.05 -18.56
C THR A 214 -18.97 -3.77 -19.15
N ARG A 215 -19.81 -2.72 -19.21
CA ARG A 215 -19.42 -1.40 -19.70
C ARG A 215 -19.90 -0.33 -18.74
N LYS A 216 -19.27 0.84 -18.78
CA LYS A 216 -19.75 2.01 -18.08
C LYS A 216 -20.83 2.70 -18.91
N ASN A 217 -21.91 3.13 -18.26
CA ASN A 217 -22.92 4.00 -18.86
C ASN A 217 -22.41 5.45 -18.97
N ALA A 218 -23.22 6.35 -19.51
CA ALA A 218 -22.88 7.77 -19.66
C ALA A 218 -22.63 8.50 -18.33
N ALA A 219 -23.09 7.94 -17.20
CA ALA A 219 -22.81 8.45 -15.85
C ALA A 219 -21.51 7.89 -15.25
N GLY A 220 -20.79 7.01 -15.96
CA GLY A 220 -19.58 6.34 -15.48
C GLY A 220 -19.85 5.16 -14.54
N GLU A 221 -21.08 4.68 -14.43
CA GLU A 221 -21.46 3.54 -13.60
C GLU A 221 -21.42 2.25 -14.43
N TRP A 222 -20.96 1.15 -13.82
CA TRP A 222 -20.93 -0.15 -14.48
C TRP A 222 -22.34 -0.70 -14.70
N GLU A 223 -22.61 -1.14 -15.94
CA GLU A 223 -23.85 -1.76 -16.35
C GLU A 223 -23.96 -3.23 -15.96
N GLU A 224 -25.08 -3.88 -16.30
CA GLU A 224 -25.30 -5.30 -16.07
C GLU A 224 -24.19 -6.15 -16.70
N ILE A 225 -23.76 -7.17 -15.97
CA ILE A 225 -22.69 -8.06 -16.40
C ILE A 225 -23.27 -9.16 -17.28
N GLU A 226 -22.80 -9.26 -18.48
CA GLU A 226 -23.22 -10.20 -19.50
C GLU A 226 -22.13 -11.20 -19.84
N LEU A 227 -22.52 -12.39 -20.31
CA LEU A 227 -21.60 -13.31 -20.93
C LEU A 227 -21.01 -12.65 -22.19
N ALA A 228 -19.70 -12.75 -22.39
CA ALA A 228 -19.06 -12.25 -23.60
C ALA A 228 -19.45 -13.17 -24.78
N GLU A 229 -20.60 -12.87 -25.40
CA GLU A 229 -21.14 -13.65 -26.52
C GLU A 229 -20.20 -13.63 -27.73
N GLY A 230 -20.15 -14.72 -28.49
CA GLY A 230 -19.33 -14.86 -29.69
C GLY A 230 -17.89 -15.33 -29.42
N LEU A 231 -17.42 -15.34 -28.15
CA LEU A 231 -16.07 -15.82 -27.85
C LEU A 231 -15.94 -17.33 -28.01
N TYR A 232 -16.96 -18.08 -27.71
CA TYR A 232 -17.11 -19.50 -28.07
C TYR A 232 -18.52 -19.96 -27.69
N ASP A 233 -19.33 -20.18 -28.68
CA ASP A 233 -20.46 -21.08 -28.55
C ASP A 233 -19.89 -22.51 -28.49
N GLY A 234 -20.17 -23.25 -27.43
CA GLY A 234 -19.68 -24.63 -27.25
C GLY A 234 -20.10 -25.55 -28.40
N GLY A 235 -19.75 -25.14 -29.60
CA GLY A 235 -19.92 -25.72 -30.93
C GLY A 235 -20.75 -27.00 -30.92
N GLU A 236 -22.05 -26.91 -30.98
CA GLU A 236 -22.81 -27.86 -31.76
C GLU A 236 -22.49 -27.57 -33.25
N SER A 237 -21.29 -27.90 -33.73
CA SER A 237 -21.16 -28.13 -35.14
C SER A 237 -22.20 -29.22 -35.49
N GLU A 238 -23.08 -28.93 -36.41
CA GLU A 238 -24.15 -29.87 -36.84
C GLU A 238 -23.64 -31.25 -37.25
N GLN A 239 -22.31 -31.45 -37.27
CA GLN A 239 -21.64 -32.69 -37.63
C GLN A 239 -21.35 -33.68 -36.49
N SER A 240 -21.62 -33.34 -35.21
CA SER A 240 -21.38 -34.28 -34.07
C SER A 240 -22.65 -34.86 -33.47
N LYS A 241 -23.71 -35.07 -34.28
CA LYS A 241 -24.97 -35.65 -33.79
C LYS A 241 -24.89 -37.13 -33.39
N ASP A 242 -23.75 -37.81 -33.59
CA ASP A 242 -23.64 -39.26 -33.44
C ASP A 242 -22.87 -39.78 -32.23
N SER A 243 -22.49 -38.95 -31.25
CA SER A 243 -21.94 -39.49 -30.01
C SER A 243 -22.75 -39.03 -28.79
N ALA A 244 -23.44 -39.99 -28.17
CA ALA A 244 -24.26 -39.81 -26.97
C ALA A 244 -23.50 -39.35 -25.72
N ASP A 245 -22.20 -39.06 -25.81
CA ASP A 245 -21.29 -38.74 -24.70
C ASP A 245 -20.86 -37.25 -24.60
N THR A 246 -21.31 -36.38 -25.52
CA THR A 246 -20.88 -34.97 -25.55
C THR A 246 -21.99 -33.99 -25.24
N LYS A 247 -22.87 -34.29 -24.25
CA LYS A 247 -23.86 -33.32 -23.75
C LYS A 247 -23.30 -32.53 -22.59
N GLY A 248 -22.73 -31.39 -22.88
CA GLY A 248 -22.34 -30.37 -21.89
C GLY A 248 -20.96 -29.82 -22.22
N GLY A 249 -20.86 -28.56 -22.58
CA GLY A 249 -19.60 -27.87 -22.78
C GLY A 249 -18.69 -28.04 -21.56
N THR A 250 -17.53 -28.63 -21.75
CA THR A 250 -16.51 -28.89 -20.70
C THR A 250 -15.34 -27.93 -20.80
N ALA A 251 -15.48 -26.89 -21.62
CA ALA A 251 -14.43 -25.89 -21.83
C ALA A 251 -14.42 -24.82 -20.72
N GLU A 252 -13.25 -24.50 -20.25
CA GLU A 252 -12.99 -23.36 -19.34
C GLU A 252 -12.27 -22.26 -20.10
N MET A 253 -12.71 -21.02 -19.88
CA MET A 253 -12.10 -19.81 -20.43
C MET A 253 -11.76 -18.84 -19.29
N GLY A 254 -10.65 -18.13 -19.44
CA GLY A 254 -10.24 -17.14 -18.47
C GLY A 254 -9.03 -16.35 -18.93
N VAL A 255 -8.56 -15.48 -18.13
CA VAL A 255 -7.39 -14.63 -18.32
C VAL A 255 -7.16 -14.22 -19.77
N CYS A 256 -7.47 -12.99 -20.11
CA CYS A 256 -7.33 -12.46 -21.45
C CYS A 256 -6.51 -11.18 -21.46
N THR A 257 -6.02 -10.81 -22.65
CA THR A 257 -5.38 -9.54 -22.95
C THR A 257 -5.87 -9.05 -24.30
N PHE A 258 -5.73 -7.76 -24.57
CA PHE A 258 -6.21 -7.14 -25.81
C PHE A 258 -5.10 -6.33 -26.47
N THR A 259 -5.17 -6.20 -27.80
CA THR A 259 -4.48 -5.14 -28.50
C THR A 259 -5.03 -3.77 -28.07
N ARG A 260 -4.25 -2.70 -28.18
CA ARG A 260 -4.63 -1.35 -27.77
C ARG A 260 -5.96 -0.86 -28.38
N ASP A 261 -6.22 -1.22 -29.62
CA ASP A 261 -7.45 -0.90 -30.32
C ASP A 261 -8.67 -1.76 -29.90
N GLY A 262 -8.44 -2.76 -29.04
CA GLY A 262 -9.46 -3.69 -28.54
C GLY A 262 -10.04 -4.62 -29.61
N ARG A 263 -9.40 -4.75 -30.77
CA ARG A 263 -9.88 -5.57 -31.88
C ARG A 263 -9.44 -7.01 -31.83
N THR A 264 -8.26 -7.28 -31.27
CA THR A 264 -7.74 -8.63 -31.07
C THR A 264 -7.71 -8.96 -29.59
N MET A 265 -8.22 -10.12 -29.22
CA MET A 265 -8.14 -10.69 -27.89
C MET A 265 -7.33 -11.97 -27.93
N LEU A 266 -6.40 -12.10 -27.00
CA LEU A 266 -5.75 -13.35 -26.66
C LEU A 266 -6.29 -13.83 -25.31
N PHE A 267 -6.64 -15.11 -25.19
CA PHE A 267 -7.22 -15.64 -23.96
C PHE A 267 -6.83 -17.10 -23.70
N THR A 268 -6.84 -17.48 -22.43
CA THR A 268 -6.61 -18.84 -22.00
C THR A 268 -7.87 -19.67 -22.22
N TYR A 269 -7.70 -20.82 -22.85
CA TYR A 269 -8.75 -21.78 -23.14
C TYR A 269 -8.29 -23.19 -22.81
N SER A 270 -9.14 -23.95 -22.14
CA SER A 270 -8.92 -25.35 -21.81
C SER A 270 -10.16 -26.16 -22.15
N LYS A 271 -10.00 -27.18 -23.01
CA LYS A 271 -11.07 -28.13 -23.37
C LYS A 271 -10.52 -29.53 -23.36
N PRO A 272 -11.10 -30.45 -22.60
CA PRO A 272 -10.75 -31.85 -22.69
C PRO A 272 -11.09 -32.40 -24.10
N ILE A 273 -10.13 -33.03 -24.77
CA ILE A 273 -10.33 -33.70 -26.05
C ILE A 273 -10.37 -35.20 -25.78
N ASN A 274 -11.45 -35.87 -26.22
CA ASN A 274 -11.67 -37.30 -25.97
C ASN A 274 -11.52 -37.71 -24.49
N GLY A 275 -11.93 -36.85 -23.58
CA GLY A 275 -11.83 -37.07 -22.13
C GLY A 275 -10.40 -36.96 -21.56
N GLN A 276 -9.42 -36.54 -22.36
CA GLN A 276 -8.07 -36.20 -21.92
C GLN A 276 -7.96 -34.67 -21.78
N ASP A 277 -7.56 -34.20 -20.63
CA ASP A 277 -7.16 -32.82 -20.44
C ASP A 277 -5.76 -32.63 -21.05
N LEU A 278 -5.69 -31.89 -22.15
CA LEU A 278 -4.43 -31.54 -22.80
C LEU A 278 -3.80 -30.27 -22.24
N GLY A 279 -4.31 -29.79 -21.11
CA GLY A 279 -3.90 -28.54 -20.50
C GLY A 279 -4.50 -27.29 -21.17
N ALA A 280 -4.15 -26.14 -20.65
CA ALA A 280 -4.58 -24.86 -21.19
C ALA A 280 -3.76 -24.48 -22.42
N LYS A 281 -4.40 -23.76 -23.36
CA LYS A 281 -3.78 -23.16 -24.55
C LYS A 281 -4.17 -21.68 -24.64
N ILE A 282 -3.43 -20.92 -25.40
CA ILE A 282 -3.79 -19.53 -25.73
C ILE A 282 -4.47 -19.53 -27.09
N TYR A 283 -5.61 -18.89 -27.18
CA TYR A 283 -6.36 -18.66 -28.41
C TYR A 283 -6.42 -17.16 -28.72
N ARG A 284 -6.49 -16.85 -30.00
CA ARG A 284 -6.72 -15.50 -30.54
C ARG A 284 -8.11 -15.44 -31.14
N SER A 285 -8.83 -14.36 -30.88
CA SER A 285 -10.06 -14.00 -31.59
C SER A 285 -9.99 -12.54 -32.01
N ASP A 286 -10.38 -12.29 -33.26
CA ASP A 286 -10.42 -10.93 -33.81
C ASP A 286 -11.87 -10.46 -33.93
N ARG A 287 -12.10 -9.19 -33.60
CA ARG A 287 -13.42 -8.59 -33.59
C ARG A 287 -13.72 -7.93 -34.93
N ALA A 288 -14.77 -8.40 -35.60
CA ALA A 288 -15.30 -7.81 -36.84
C ALA A 288 -16.76 -7.40 -36.62
N SER A 289 -17.13 -6.19 -37.06
CA SER A 289 -18.51 -5.67 -36.96
C SER A 289 -19.15 -5.71 -35.55
N GLY A 290 -18.31 -5.70 -34.52
CA GLY A 290 -18.77 -5.71 -33.11
C GLY A 290 -18.82 -7.08 -32.48
N GLU A 291 -18.69 -8.17 -33.22
CA GLU A 291 -18.71 -9.56 -32.75
C GLU A 291 -17.32 -10.20 -32.82
N TRP A 292 -17.04 -11.11 -31.89
CA TRP A 292 -15.80 -11.88 -31.87
C TRP A 292 -15.87 -13.02 -32.92
N GLY A 293 -14.79 -13.15 -33.68
CA GLY A 293 -14.64 -14.24 -34.66
C GLY A 293 -14.29 -15.59 -34.02
N GLU A 294 -14.24 -16.65 -34.85
CA GLU A 294 -13.88 -17.99 -34.39
C GLU A 294 -12.46 -18.02 -33.83
N PRO A 295 -12.28 -18.54 -32.58
CA PRO A 295 -10.97 -18.58 -31.93
C PRO A 295 -9.98 -19.49 -32.67
N GLN A 296 -8.74 -19.01 -32.79
CA GLN A 296 -7.63 -19.78 -33.40
C GLN A 296 -6.54 -19.99 -32.34
N GLU A 297 -6.00 -21.21 -32.29
CA GLU A 297 -4.91 -21.54 -31.37
C GLU A 297 -3.62 -20.79 -31.74
N VAL A 298 -3.03 -20.12 -30.76
CA VAL A 298 -1.72 -19.47 -30.84
C VAL A 298 -0.64 -20.52 -30.56
N LYS A 299 0.12 -20.91 -31.59
CA LYS A 299 1.17 -21.92 -31.45
C LYS A 299 2.48 -21.28 -30.98
N LEU A 300 2.85 -21.55 -29.73
CA LEU A 300 4.08 -21.07 -29.10
C LEU A 300 5.15 -22.15 -29.03
N PHE A 301 4.74 -23.40 -28.96
CA PHE A 301 5.62 -24.58 -28.93
C PHE A 301 5.15 -25.64 -29.93
N LEU A 302 6.10 -26.45 -30.39
CA LEU A 302 5.79 -27.58 -31.30
C LEU A 302 5.14 -28.76 -30.55
N ASP A 303 5.50 -28.93 -29.25
CA ASP A 303 4.93 -29.99 -28.41
C ASP A 303 3.56 -29.55 -27.87
N SER A 304 2.53 -30.23 -28.30
CA SER A 304 1.15 -29.96 -27.90
C SER A 304 0.82 -30.38 -26.47
N SER A 305 1.71 -31.09 -25.77
CA SER A 305 1.53 -31.44 -24.35
C SER A 305 1.88 -30.30 -23.40
N ILE A 306 2.67 -29.30 -23.86
CA ILE A 306 3.07 -28.13 -23.07
C ILE A 306 1.85 -27.24 -22.79
N THR A 307 1.64 -26.90 -21.55
CA THR A 307 0.58 -25.97 -21.11
C THR A 307 1.00 -24.54 -21.34
N VAL A 308 0.14 -23.71 -21.94
CA VAL A 308 0.34 -22.27 -22.09
C VAL A 308 -0.94 -21.51 -21.72
N GLY A 309 -0.79 -20.40 -21.04
CA GLY A 309 -1.94 -19.60 -20.62
C GLY A 309 -1.55 -18.21 -20.09
N HIS A 310 -2.50 -17.49 -19.54
CA HIS A 310 -2.34 -16.15 -18.96
C HIS A 310 -1.59 -15.18 -19.89
N PRO A 311 -2.11 -14.94 -21.11
CA PRO A 311 -1.47 -14.04 -22.05
C PRO A 311 -1.49 -12.59 -21.57
N ALA A 312 -0.42 -11.84 -21.82
CA ALA A 312 -0.30 -10.41 -21.59
C ALA A 312 0.51 -9.75 -22.69
N LEU A 313 -0.07 -8.85 -23.44
CA LEU A 313 0.63 -8.06 -24.45
C LEU A 313 1.36 -6.89 -23.80
N ASN A 314 2.54 -6.54 -24.34
CA ASN A 314 3.16 -5.26 -24.04
C ASN A 314 2.37 -4.11 -24.71
N VAL A 315 2.77 -2.86 -24.41
CA VAL A 315 2.07 -1.65 -24.88
C VAL A 315 2.05 -1.55 -26.42
N THR A 316 3.09 -2.01 -27.09
CA THR A 316 3.19 -1.96 -28.56
C THR A 316 2.48 -3.13 -29.23
N GLY A 317 2.16 -4.20 -28.50
CA GLY A 317 1.51 -5.39 -29.01
C GLY A 317 2.43 -6.34 -29.80
N ASP A 318 3.75 -6.11 -29.76
CA ASP A 318 4.76 -6.89 -30.46
C ASP A 318 5.46 -7.93 -29.57
N THR A 319 5.20 -7.89 -28.26
CA THR A 319 5.72 -8.87 -27.30
C THR A 319 4.57 -9.47 -26.50
N LEU A 320 4.48 -10.79 -26.51
CA LEU A 320 3.54 -11.57 -25.71
C LEU A 320 4.26 -12.18 -24.53
N TYR A 321 3.86 -11.79 -23.33
CA TYR A 321 4.18 -12.50 -22.09
C TYR A 321 3.10 -13.55 -21.83
N PHE A 322 3.52 -14.73 -21.37
CA PHE A 322 2.60 -15.82 -21.09
C PHE A 322 3.16 -16.76 -20.03
N VAL A 323 2.33 -17.64 -19.51
CA VAL A 323 2.71 -18.63 -18.51
C VAL A 323 2.81 -20.00 -19.17
N SER A 324 3.87 -20.75 -18.87
CA SER A 324 4.07 -22.10 -19.37
C SER A 324 4.83 -22.98 -18.38
N ASP A 325 4.57 -24.29 -18.47
CA ASP A 325 5.33 -25.37 -17.83
C ASP A 325 6.35 -26.01 -18.79
N ALA A 326 6.73 -25.31 -19.84
CA ALA A 326 7.67 -25.79 -20.86
C ALA A 326 9.05 -26.10 -20.25
N PRO A 327 9.74 -27.14 -20.76
CA PRO A 327 11.11 -27.43 -20.39
C PRO A 327 12.04 -26.24 -20.68
N GLY A 328 12.93 -25.91 -19.73
CA GLY A 328 13.85 -24.77 -19.83
C GLY A 328 13.47 -23.58 -18.93
N GLY A 329 12.34 -23.66 -18.25
CA GLY A 329 11.99 -22.77 -17.15
C GLY A 329 12.77 -23.06 -15.85
N GLU A 330 12.44 -22.36 -14.78
CA GLU A 330 13.10 -22.48 -13.48
C GLU A 330 12.36 -23.43 -12.50
N GLY A 331 11.06 -23.65 -12.74
CA GLY A 331 10.26 -24.41 -11.80
C GLY A 331 8.94 -24.97 -12.28
N GLY A 332 7.87 -24.59 -11.64
CA GLY A 332 6.53 -25.06 -11.90
C GLY A 332 5.92 -24.42 -13.15
N LYS A 333 5.26 -23.28 -12.96
CA LYS A 333 4.78 -22.42 -14.05
C LYS A 333 5.60 -21.15 -14.07
N ASP A 334 6.25 -20.91 -15.18
CA ASP A 334 7.14 -19.78 -15.39
C ASP A 334 6.53 -18.76 -16.33
N ILE A 335 6.95 -17.50 -16.23
CA ILE A 335 6.64 -16.46 -17.19
C ILE A 335 7.64 -16.53 -18.33
N TRP A 336 7.09 -16.65 -19.55
CA TRP A 336 7.80 -16.67 -20.81
C TRP A 336 7.46 -15.42 -21.62
N MET A 337 8.25 -15.11 -22.62
CA MET A 337 7.98 -14.10 -23.63
C MET A 337 8.18 -14.63 -25.03
N ALA A 338 7.43 -14.10 -25.98
CA ALA A 338 7.59 -14.35 -27.41
C ALA A 338 7.44 -13.04 -28.20
N GLU A 339 8.10 -12.93 -29.33
CA GLU A 339 8.07 -11.77 -30.21
C GLU A 339 7.17 -12.00 -31.40
N LEU A 340 6.43 -10.98 -31.82
CA LEU A 340 5.55 -11.02 -32.97
C LEU A 340 6.37 -10.81 -34.28
N ASP A 341 6.33 -11.78 -35.19
CA ASP A 341 6.87 -11.63 -36.54
C ASP A 341 5.76 -11.95 -37.57
N GLY A 342 5.26 -10.90 -38.21
CA GLY A 342 4.07 -10.97 -39.05
C GLY A 342 2.82 -11.35 -38.23
N GLU A 343 2.29 -12.56 -38.46
CA GLU A 343 1.14 -13.11 -37.72
C GLU A 343 1.55 -14.20 -36.71
N ASN A 344 2.83 -14.51 -36.59
CA ASN A 344 3.34 -15.60 -35.76
C ASN A 344 4.11 -15.08 -34.54
N TRP A 345 3.96 -15.80 -33.46
CA TRP A 345 4.76 -15.59 -32.25
C TRP A 345 5.98 -16.50 -32.28
N LEU A 346 7.17 -15.89 -32.25
CA LEU A 346 8.45 -16.59 -32.36
C LEU A 346 9.33 -16.37 -31.13
N ASN A 347 10.44 -17.12 -31.05
CA ASN A 347 11.48 -16.94 -30.01
C ASN A 347 10.95 -17.09 -28.59
N ALA A 348 10.04 -18.02 -28.34
CA ALA A 348 9.54 -18.25 -26.98
C ALA A 348 10.70 -18.60 -26.03
N GLN A 349 10.89 -17.77 -24.98
CA GLN A 349 11.96 -17.94 -24.01
C GLN A 349 11.49 -17.54 -22.61
N PRO A 350 11.99 -18.21 -21.52
CA PRO A 350 11.64 -17.85 -20.16
C PRO A 350 12.31 -16.52 -19.74
N LEU A 351 11.71 -15.78 -18.82
CA LEU A 351 12.29 -14.54 -18.30
C LEU A 351 13.48 -14.76 -17.35
N GLY A 352 13.72 -16.01 -16.95
CA GLY A 352 14.86 -16.40 -16.12
C GLY A 352 14.72 -16.03 -14.64
N LYS A 353 15.78 -16.32 -13.88
CA LYS A 353 15.82 -16.28 -12.40
C LYS A 353 15.51 -14.93 -11.73
N GLY A 354 15.53 -13.84 -12.48
CA GLY A 354 15.13 -12.52 -11.94
C GLY A 354 13.63 -12.39 -11.69
N ILE A 355 12.83 -13.17 -12.44
CA ILE A 355 11.38 -13.22 -12.35
C ILE A 355 10.91 -14.60 -11.90
N ASN A 356 11.40 -15.68 -12.57
CA ASN A 356 10.96 -17.04 -12.35
C ASN A 356 11.70 -17.70 -11.18
N THR A 357 11.00 -18.60 -10.48
CA THR A 357 11.50 -19.38 -9.34
C THR A 357 11.26 -20.87 -9.54
N ALA A 358 11.61 -21.68 -8.56
CA ALA A 358 11.27 -23.11 -8.55
C ALA A 358 9.78 -23.40 -8.23
N ALA A 359 8.95 -22.36 -8.08
CA ALA A 359 7.51 -22.48 -7.81
C ALA A 359 6.68 -21.99 -9.01
N ASP A 360 5.62 -21.24 -8.78
CA ASP A 360 4.74 -20.76 -9.84
C ASP A 360 4.79 -19.23 -9.94
N GLU A 361 5.01 -18.69 -11.14
CA GLU A 361 4.83 -17.30 -11.52
C GLU A 361 3.71 -17.20 -12.55
N MET A 362 2.69 -16.39 -12.25
CA MET A 362 1.43 -16.40 -13.00
C MET A 362 0.87 -14.99 -13.18
N TYR A 363 -0.11 -14.84 -14.09
CA TYR A 363 -0.86 -13.62 -14.32
C TYR A 363 0.01 -12.40 -14.66
N PRO A 364 0.89 -12.49 -15.67
CA PRO A 364 1.65 -11.32 -16.10
C PRO A 364 0.72 -10.22 -16.61
N TYR A 365 1.12 -8.97 -16.37
CA TYR A 365 0.49 -7.76 -16.90
C TYR A 365 1.57 -6.70 -17.12
N VAL A 366 1.57 -6.06 -18.27
CA VAL A 366 2.52 -4.99 -18.60
C VAL A 366 1.80 -3.65 -18.57
N HIS A 367 2.22 -2.79 -17.65
CA HIS A 367 1.69 -1.43 -17.53
C HIS A 367 2.26 -0.51 -18.63
N ALA A 368 1.59 0.61 -18.90
CA ALA A 368 1.95 1.56 -19.96
C ALA A 368 3.40 2.12 -19.85
N ASP A 369 3.96 2.17 -18.64
CA ASP A 369 5.35 2.58 -18.38
C ASP A 369 6.40 1.47 -18.56
N GLY A 370 5.97 0.28 -18.99
CA GLY A 370 6.82 -0.90 -19.20
C GLY A 370 7.08 -1.72 -17.93
N THR A 371 6.49 -1.37 -16.79
CA THR A 371 6.56 -2.17 -15.56
C THR A 371 5.79 -3.49 -15.76
N LEU A 372 6.46 -4.62 -15.48
CA LEU A 372 5.84 -5.94 -15.45
C LEU A 372 5.25 -6.20 -14.06
N TYR A 373 3.97 -6.54 -14.01
CA TYR A 373 3.30 -7.03 -12.81
C TYR A 373 3.00 -8.52 -12.97
N PHE A 374 3.10 -9.27 -11.89
CA PHE A 374 2.78 -10.70 -11.89
C PHE A 374 2.49 -11.19 -10.48
N ALA A 375 2.01 -12.42 -10.36
CA ALA A 375 1.78 -13.08 -9.09
C ALA A 375 2.73 -14.28 -8.93
N SER A 376 3.31 -14.47 -7.74
CA SER A 376 4.22 -15.58 -7.44
C SER A 376 3.98 -16.15 -6.05
N ASN A 377 4.17 -17.47 -5.92
CA ASN A 377 4.21 -18.18 -4.65
C ASN A 377 5.62 -18.72 -4.32
N GLY A 378 6.63 -18.36 -5.12
CA GLY A 378 8.03 -18.74 -4.93
C GLY A 378 8.88 -17.63 -4.33
N HIS A 379 8.56 -16.37 -4.58
CA HIS A 379 9.24 -15.23 -3.97
C HIS A 379 8.77 -14.99 -2.52
N PRO A 380 9.58 -14.27 -1.69
CA PRO A 380 9.21 -13.98 -0.30
C PRO A 380 7.92 -13.16 -0.21
N GLY A 381 6.83 -13.74 0.31
CA GLY A 381 5.50 -13.15 0.28
C GLY A 381 4.66 -13.37 1.54
N TYR A 382 3.41 -12.93 1.50
CA TYR A 382 2.49 -12.96 2.64
C TYR A 382 1.70 -14.25 2.76
N GLY A 383 1.49 -14.95 1.63
CA GLY A 383 0.56 -16.09 1.64
C GLY A 383 0.72 -17.10 0.53
N GLY A 384 -0.27 -17.13 -0.34
CA GLY A 384 -0.29 -17.94 -1.56
C GLY A 384 0.44 -17.24 -2.70
N LEU A 385 -0.30 -16.95 -3.78
CA LEU A 385 0.19 -16.05 -4.80
C LEU A 385 0.19 -14.62 -4.26
N ASP A 386 1.30 -13.95 -4.34
CA ASP A 386 1.45 -12.55 -3.98
C ASP A 386 1.77 -11.71 -5.23
N LEU A 387 1.24 -10.50 -5.31
CA LEU A 387 1.51 -9.55 -6.39
C LEU A 387 2.88 -8.91 -6.25
N TYR A 388 3.62 -8.92 -7.36
CA TYR A 388 4.92 -8.27 -7.53
C TYR A 388 4.88 -7.30 -8.70
N LYS A 389 5.76 -6.32 -8.66
CA LYS A 389 6.13 -5.50 -9.80
C LYS A 389 7.62 -5.62 -10.08
N ALA A 390 7.98 -5.66 -11.34
CA ALA A 390 9.36 -5.73 -11.80
C ALA A 390 9.65 -4.62 -12.80
N THR A 391 10.76 -3.94 -12.62
CA THR A 391 11.29 -2.94 -13.56
C THR A 391 12.65 -3.39 -14.07
N ARG A 392 12.99 -3.02 -15.31
CA ARG A 392 14.33 -3.27 -15.82
C ARG A 392 15.32 -2.28 -15.21
N ASP A 393 16.46 -2.78 -14.78
CA ASP A 393 17.56 -1.90 -14.36
C ASP A 393 18.20 -1.27 -15.59
N THR A 394 18.10 0.05 -15.70
CA THR A 394 18.62 0.83 -16.81
C THR A 394 20.04 1.37 -16.54
N THR A 395 20.62 1.09 -15.38
CA THR A 395 21.98 1.57 -15.02
C THR A 395 23.08 0.87 -15.81
N PHE A 396 22.81 -0.33 -16.34
CA PHE A 396 23.71 -1.09 -17.19
C PHE A 396 23.15 -1.16 -18.60
N LYS A 397 23.88 -0.65 -19.61
CA LYS A 397 23.42 -0.56 -21.02
C LYS A 397 23.00 -1.90 -21.67
N ASP A 398 23.48 -3.02 -21.14
CA ASP A 398 23.19 -4.38 -21.66
C ASP A 398 22.46 -5.25 -20.59
N SER A 399 21.85 -4.63 -19.60
CA SER A 399 21.29 -5.34 -18.45
C SER A 399 19.88 -5.85 -18.75
N THR A 400 19.71 -7.16 -18.71
CA THR A 400 18.42 -7.85 -18.61
C THR A 400 18.02 -8.07 -17.14
N VAL A 401 18.64 -7.35 -16.21
CA VAL A 401 18.40 -7.52 -14.77
C VAL A 401 17.07 -6.88 -14.40
N TRP A 402 16.23 -7.66 -13.78
CA TRP A 402 14.97 -7.21 -13.21
C TRP A 402 15.15 -6.82 -11.74
N VAL A 403 14.59 -5.68 -11.36
CA VAL A 403 14.47 -5.25 -9.97
C VAL A 403 13.04 -5.54 -9.52
N LEU A 404 12.92 -6.43 -8.54
CA LEU A 404 11.64 -6.96 -8.08
C LEU A 404 11.19 -6.29 -6.78
N TYR A 405 9.90 -5.94 -6.72
CA TYR A 405 9.27 -5.36 -5.54
C TYR A 405 7.96 -6.11 -5.21
N ASN A 406 7.82 -6.59 -3.98
CA ASN A 406 6.54 -7.05 -3.46
C ASN A 406 5.61 -5.84 -3.28
N MET A 407 4.34 -5.92 -3.72
CA MET A 407 3.41 -4.78 -3.67
C MET A 407 2.90 -4.46 -2.25
N GLY A 408 3.31 -5.22 -1.26
CA GLY A 408 3.09 -4.94 0.15
C GLY A 408 1.69 -5.30 0.67
N PRO A 409 1.44 -5.02 1.97
CA PRO A 409 0.30 -5.57 2.72
C PRO A 409 -1.06 -5.02 2.30
N SER A 410 -1.11 -3.93 1.52
CA SER A 410 -2.38 -3.42 0.97
C SER A 410 -2.92 -4.34 -0.11
N PHE A 411 -2.06 -4.80 -1.01
CA PHE A 411 -2.41 -5.73 -2.08
C PHE A 411 -2.38 -7.17 -1.58
N ASN A 412 -1.28 -7.58 -0.97
CA ASN A 412 -0.98 -8.96 -0.62
C ASN A 412 -1.47 -9.34 0.78
N GLY A 413 -2.04 -10.52 0.88
CA GLY A 413 -2.59 -11.09 2.09
C GLY A 413 -2.17 -12.54 2.34
N VAL A 414 -2.93 -13.25 3.15
CA VAL A 414 -2.65 -14.67 3.44
C VAL A 414 -3.06 -15.60 2.31
N GLY A 415 -4.02 -15.20 1.47
CA GLY A 415 -4.55 -15.97 0.34
C GLY A 415 -3.76 -15.77 -0.94
N ASP A 416 -4.45 -15.93 -2.06
CA ASP A 416 -3.93 -15.61 -3.39
C ASP A 416 -4.33 -14.19 -3.75
N ASP A 417 -3.36 -13.39 -4.19
CA ASP A 417 -3.53 -12.04 -4.71
C ASP A 417 -2.87 -12.00 -6.10
N PHE A 418 -3.66 -11.73 -7.17
CA PHE A 418 -3.24 -11.94 -8.55
C PHE A 418 -4.05 -11.14 -9.57
N GLY A 419 -3.69 -11.22 -10.85
CA GLY A 419 -4.47 -10.72 -11.98
C GLY A 419 -4.80 -9.24 -11.88
N ILE A 420 -3.76 -8.39 -11.78
CA ILE A 420 -3.87 -6.93 -11.71
C ILE A 420 -4.08 -6.33 -13.11
N THR A 421 -4.85 -5.27 -13.20
CA THR A 421 -4.99 -4.41 -14.38
C THR A 421 -5.14 -2.96 -13.96
N PHE A 422 -4.66 -2.05 -14.80
CA PHE A 422 -4.70 -0.61 -14.54
C PHE A 422 -5.67 0.11 -15.49
N GLU A 423 -6.28 1.18 -15.04
CA GLU A 423 -7.17 2.04 -15.82
C GLU A 423 -6.30 3.01 -16.66
N GLY A 424 -5.91 2.56 -17.85
CA GLY A 424 -5.00 3.29 -18.73
C GLY A 424 -3.62 3.51 -18.10
N GLU A 425 -3.11 4.73 -18.18
CA GLU A 425 -1.82 5.13 -17.62
C GLU A 425 -1.89 5.53 -16.13
N THR A 426 -3.08 5.43 -15.51
CA THR A 426 -3.29 5.85 -14.12
C THR A 426 -2.72 4.84 -13.13
N GLN A 427 -2.67 5.22 -11.86
CA GLN A 427 -2.35 4.32 -10.75
C GLN A 427 -3.61 3.77 -10.07
N ASN A 428 -4.72 3.68 -10.82
CA ASN A 428 -5.98 3.09 -10.39
C ASN A 428 -6.25 1.83 -11.20
N GLY A 429 -7.03 0.90 -10.65
CA GLY A 429 -7.35 -0.32 -11.38
C GLY A 429 -8.02 -1.37 -10.52
N PHE A 430 -7.90 -2.62 -10.97
CA PHE A 430 -8.49 -3.77 -10.32
C PHE A 430 -7.48 -4.91 -10.19
N PHE A 431 -7.69 -5.76 -9.19
CA PHE A 431 -6.96 -7.02 -9.03
C PHE A 431 -7.84 -8.06 -8.37
N SER A 432 -7.39 -9.29 -8.38
CA SER A 432 -8.10 -10.44 -7.83
C SER A 432 -7.49 -10.87 -6.51
N SER A 433 -8.34 -11.22 -5.55
CA SER A 433 -7.89 -11.76 -4.26
C SER A 433 -8.95 -12.65 -3.64
N ASN A 434 -8.54 -13.67 -2.90
CA ASN A 434 -9.42 -14.45 -2.04
C ASN A 434 -9.23 -14.14 -0.54
N LYS A 435 -8.57 -13.03 -0.23
CA LYS A 435 -8.37 -12.57 1.15
C LYS A 435 -9.68 -12.42 1.91
N GLY A 436 -9.72 -12.99 3.12
CA GLY A 436 -10.93 -12.96 3.96
C GLY A 436 -12.02 -13.95 3.56
N GLU A 437 -11.90 -14.68 2.46
CA GLU A 437 -12.88 -15.66 1.98
C GLU A 437 -12.65 -17.05 2.57
N LYS A 438 -13.51 -17.45 3.53
CA LYS A 438 -13.39 -18.76 4.22
C LYS A 438 -13.48 -19.97 3.29
N LYS A 439 -14.07 -19.83 2.11
CA LYS A 439 -14.27 -20.90 1.13
C LYS A 439 -13.35 -20.81 -0.07
N GLY A 440 -12.45 -19.79 -0.10
CA GLY A 440 -11.48 -19.58 -1.16
C GLY A 440 -12.09 -19.10 -2.49
N TYR A 441 -13.23 -18.40 -2.47
CA TYR A 441 -13.75 -17.75 -3.67
C TYR A 441 -12.94 -16.50 -3.97
N ASP A 442 -12.53 -16.33 -5.24
CA ASP A 442 -11.83 -15.17 -5.69
C ASP A 442 -12.77 -13.99 -5.89
N LYS A 443 -12.32 -12.82 -5.54
CA LYS A 443 -13.05 -11.55 -5.63
C LYS A 443 -12.21 -10.52 -6.36
N ILE A 444 -12.88 -9.63 -7.08
CA ILE A 444 -12.26 -8.47 -7.70
C ILE A 444 -12.27 -7.32 -6.69
N TYR A 445 -11.11 -6.71 -6.51
CA TYR A 445 -10.90 -5.53 -5.68
C TYR A 445 -10.50 -4.36 -6.55
N ARG A 446 -11.00 -3.16 -6.22
CA ARG A 446 -10.56 -1.90 -6.81
C ARG A 446 -9.43 -1.33 -5.96
N PHE A 447 -8.42 -0.77 -6.63
CA PHE A 447 -7.38 0.02 -5.98
C PHE A 447 -7.26 1.39 -6.66
N TRP A 448 -6.85 2.38 -5.87
CA TRP A 448 -6.53 3.72 -6.38
C TRP A 448 -5.45 4.35 -5.52
N LEU A 449 -4.64 5.21 -6.14
CA LEU A 449 -3.62 5.99 -5.48
C LEU A 449 -4.14 7.43 -5.30
N PRO A 450 -4.57 7.81 -4.08
CA PRO A 450 -5.00 9.18 -3.83
C PRO A 450 -3.90 10.18 -4.16
N GLU A 451 -4.28 11.30 -4.75
CA GLU A 451 -3.36 12.43 -4.91
C GLU A 451 -2.81 12.88 -3.55
N MET A 452 -1.55 13.29 -3.55
CA MET A 452 -0.97 13.88 -2.35
C MET A 452 -1.50 15.29 -2.19
N GLU A 453 -1.99 15.58 -1.00
CA GLU A 453 -2.42 16.92 -0.64
C GLU A 453 -1.41 17.56 0.33
N PHE A 454 -0.94 18.73 -0.03
CA PHE A 454 -0.11 19.57 0.82
C PHE A 454 -0.88 20.84 1.17
N ILE A 455 -0.97 21.13 2.45
CA ILE A 455 -1.81 22.22 2.98
C ILE A 455 -0.95 23.06 3.92
N ALA A 456 -1.03 24.38 3.78
CA ALA A 456 -0.59 25.34 4.81
C ALA A 456 -1.83 25.91 5.48
N GLU A 457 -1.89 25.82 6.81
CA GLU A 457 -2.98 26.38 7.60
C GLU A 457 -2.45 26.93 8.93
N GLY A 458 -3.19 27.83 9.53
CA GLY A 458 -2.81 28.42 10.81
C GLY A 458 -3.69 29.61 11.20
N LEU A 459 -3.18 30.35 12.17
CA LEU A 459 -3.84 31.50 12.77
C LEU A 459 -2.89 32.71 12.76
N VAL A 460 -3.39 33.88 12.39
CA VAL A 460 -2.65 35.13 12.51
C VAL A 460 -3.24 35.91 13.69
N THR A 461 -2.41 36.24 14.68
CA THR A 461 -2.81 36.90 15.90
C THR A 461 -1.91 38.08 16.22
N ASP A 462 -2.33 38.92 17.18
CA ASP A 462 -1.41 39.78 17.92
C ASP A 462 -0.63 38.96 18.98
N GLU A 463 0.28 39.61 19.71
CA GLU A 463 1.06 38.99 20.81
C GLU A 463 0.21 38.52 22.00
N GLN A 464 -0.99 39.04 22.17
CA GLN A 464 -1.94 38.62 23.20
C GLN A 464 -2.80 37.44 22.76
N GLY A 465 -2.61 36.94 21.53
CA GLY A 465 -3.37 35.84 20.96
C GLY A 465 -4.73 36.25 20.38
N ASN A 466 -5.02 37.54 20.23
CA ASN A 466 -6.26 38.00 19.60
C ASN A 466 -6.12 37.87 18.08
N PRO A 467 -7.14 37.32 17.38
CA PRO A 467 -7.11 37.19 15.93
C PRO A 467 -7.01 38.55 15.21
N LEU A 468 -6.18 38.61 14.18
CA LEU A 468 -6.02 39.80 13.34
C LEU A 468 -6.81 39.61 12.03
N SER A 469 -8.09 39.94 12.04
CA SER A 469 -9.01 39.75 10.90
C SER A 469 -8.62 40.54 9.65
N ASP A 470 -7.86 41.62 9.76
CA ASP A 470 -7.40 42.47 8.66
C ASP A 470 -6.02 42.06 8.13
N ALA A 471 -5.46 40.98 8.67
CA ALA A 471 -4.18 40.47 8.21
C ALA A 471 -4.27 39.93 6.79
N GLN A 472 -3.20 40.16 6.04
CA GLN A 472 -3.04 39.72 4.66
C GLN A 472 -1.83 38.83 4.55
N LEU A 473 -1.99 37.70 3.86
CA LEU A 473 -0.91 36.75 3.58
C LEU A 473 -0.52 36.82 2.09
N ARG A 474 0.77 36.81 1.84
CA ARG A 474 1.35 36.62 0.51
C ARG A 474 2.21 35.37 0.53
N ILE A 475 1.90 34.40 -0.35
CA ILE A 475 2.67 33.16 -0.50
C ILE A 475 3.34 33.18 -1.87
N VAL A 476 4.65 32.94 -1.88
CA VAL A 476 5.48 32.86 -3.07
C VAL A 476 6.13 31.49 -3.12
N GLY A 477 6.00 30.78 -4.23
CA GLY A 477 6.61 29.47 -4.47
C GLY A 477 7.70 29.54 -5.53
N SER A 478 8.68 28.63 -5.45
CA SER A 478 9.75 28.47 -6.45
C SER A 478 9.23 28.01 -7.81
N ASP A 479 8.00 27.54 -7.90
CA ASP A 479 7.27 27.15 -9.11
C ASP A 479 6.55 28.33 -9.82
N GLY A 480 6.75 29.56 -9.32
CA GLY A 480 6.05 30.76 -9.79
C GLY A 480 4.73 31.05 -9.07
N THR A 481 4.32 30.25 -8.10
CA THR A 481 3.17 30.56 -7.24
C THR A 481 3.35 31.93 -6.60
N ASN A 482 2.37 32.81 -6.73
CA ASN A 482 2.36 34.14 -6.12
C ASN A 482 0.91 34.51 -5.77
N SER A 483 0.48 34.10 -4.63
CA SER A 483 -0.91 34.27 -4.15
C SER A 483 -0.96 35.28 -3.00
N LYS A 484 -1.97 36.16 -3.03
CA LYS A 484 -2.24 37.15 -1.99
C LYS A 484 -3.70 37.04 -1.57
N PHE A 485 -3.98 36.89 -0.29
CA PHE A 485 -5.32 36.73 0.25
C PHE A 485 -5.43 37.26 1.69
N ASN A 486 -6.62 37.59 2.13
CA ASN A 486 -6.90 37.97 3.50
C ASN A 486 -7.19 36.72 4.33
N VAL A 487 -6.81 36.74 5.60
CA VAL A 487 -7.26 35.74 6.56
C VAL A 487 -8.78 35.82 6.78
N ARG A 488 -9.35 34.78 7.35
CA ARG A 488 -10.77 34.79 7.75
C ARG A 488 -10.97 35.73 8.95
N ARG A 489 -12.25 36.04 9.28
CA ARG A 489 -12.61 36.94 10.40
C ARG A 489 -12.06 36.45 11.73
N ASP A 490 -11.87 35.18 11.92
CA ASP A 490 -11.29 34.53 13.11
C ASP A 490 -9.75 34.46 13.08
N GLY A 491 -9.10 35.10 12.09
CA GLY A 491 -7.67 35.10 11.90
C GLY A 491 -7.12 33.83 11.24
N THR A 492 -7.96 32.83 10.92
CA THR A 492 -7.52 31.58 10.34
C THR A 492 -7.26 31.68 8.84
N TYR A 493 -6.36 30.84 8.35
CA TYR A 493 -6.12 30.69 6.92
C TYR A 493 -5.90 29.22 6.55
N LYS A 494 -6.16 28.89 5.28
CA LYS A 494 -5.90 27.59 4.69
C LYS A 494 -5.58 27.76 3.21
N PHE A 495 -4.50 27.15 2.76
CA PHE A 495 -4.00 27.26 1.40
C PHE A 495 -3.49 25.91 0.90
N LYS A 496 -3.84 25.49 -0.32
CA LYS A 496 -3.33 24.28 -0.96
C LYS A 496 -1.97 24.58 -1.58
N LEU A 497 -1.01 23.71 -1.34
CA LEU A 497 0.38 23.81 -1.81
C LEU A 497 0.63 22.84 -2.96
N ASN A 498 1.53 23.20 -3.87
CA ASN A 498 2.02 22.31 -4.92
C ASN A 498 3.16 21.42 -4.39
N ARG A 499 3.38 20.31 -5.07
CA ARG A 499 4.49 19.38 -4.78
C ARG A 499 5.81 19.92 -5.30
N GLU A 500 6.93 19.55 -4.64
CA GLU A 500 8.30 19.87 -5.03
C GLU A 500 8.57 21.38 -5.13
N VAL A 501 8.00 22.18 -4.21
CA VAL A 501 8.11 23.64 -4.20
C VAL A 501 8.69 24.13 -2.88
N LYS A 502 9.57 25.15 -2.95
CA LYS A 502 10.01 25.94 -1.79
C LYS A 502 9.09 27.16 -1.67
N TYR A 503 8.56 27.37 -0.48
CA TYR A 503 7.60 28.44 -0.19
C TYR A 503 8.15 29.49 0.76
N VAL A 504 7.75 30.73 0.54
CA VAL A 504 7.91 31.87 1.45
C VAL A 504 6.53 32.48 1.66
N MET A 505 6.12 32.64 2.90
CA MET A 505 4.89 33.32 3.30
C MET A 505 5.23 34.59 4.08
N LEU A 506 4.62 35.71 3.71
CA LEU A 506 4.69 36.98 4.39
C LEU A 506 3.31 37.35 4.92
N ALA A 507 3.22 37.55 6.24
CA ALA A 507 2.04 38.08 6.89
C ALA A 507 2.19 39.56 7.18
N THR A 508 1.19 40.35 6.80
CA THR A 508 1.16 41.80 7.00
C THR A 508 -0.17 42.22 7.61
N CYS A 509 -0.18 43.15 8.55
CA CYS A 509 -1.36 43.75 9.10
C CYS A 509 -1.10 45.22 9.44
N ARG A 510 -2.09 46.10 9.18
CA ARG A 510 -1.94 47.53 9.48
C ARG A 510 -1.66 47.75 10.96
N GLY A 511 -0.62 48.51 11.27
CA GLY A 511 -0.22 48.83 12.67
C GLY A 511 0.60 47.73 13.35
N HIS A 512 0.99 46.69 12.62
CA HIS A 512 1.82 45.58 13.12
C HIS A 512 3.07 45.40 12.24
N LEU A 513 4.08 44.80 12.81
CA LEU A 513 5.28 44.33 12.08
C LEU A 513 4.94 43.13 11.28
N ASN A 514 5.65 42.96 10.14
CA ASN A 514 5.50 41.79 9.27
C ASN A 514 6.14 40.54 9.91
N ALA A 515 5.57 39.37 9.62
CA ALA A 515 6.18 38.09 9.95
C ALA A 515 6.34 37.26 8.67
N LYS A 516 7.44 36.51 8.57
CA LYS A 516 7.78 35.69 7.41
C LYS A 516 8.10 34.27 7.84
N GLU A 517 7.57 33.30 7.12
CA GLU A 517 7.87 31.89 7.28
C GLU A 517 8.34 31.26 5.98
N GLN A 518 9.17 30.22 6.09
CA GLN A 518 9.70 29.48 4.95
C GLN A 518 9.60 27.99 5.21
N TRP A 519 9.20 27.24 4.20
CA TRP A 519 9.15 25.78 4.23
C TRP A 519 9.23 25.21 2.83
N ASN A 520 9.17 23.89 2.68
CA ASN A 520 9.15 23.26 1.36
C ASN A 520 8.33 21.96 1.37
N THR A 521 7.94 21.52 0.16
CA THR A 521 7.25 20.26 -0.12
C THR A 521 8.13 19.29 -0.90
N LEU A 522 9.45 19.43 -0.81
CA LEU A 522 10.43 18.63 -1.56
C LEU A 522 10.51 17.21 -1.01
N ASN A 523 10.61 16.22 -1.92
CA ASN A 523 10.86 14.81 -1.61
C ASN A 523 9.88 14.20 -0.59
N LEU A 524 8.66 14.73 -0.48
CA LEU A 524 7.65 14.18 0.42
C LEU A 524 6.99 12.95 -0.20
N LYS A 525 6.89 11.89 0.61
CA LYS A 525 6.27 10.63 0.21
C LYS A 525 4.79 10.55 0.55
N ASP A 526 4.32 11.41 1.46
CA ASP A 526 2.94 11.43 1.97
C ASP A 526 2.38 12.85 2.01
N SER A 527 1.05 12.97 2.04
CA SER A 527 0.34 14.23 2.27
C SER A 527 0.78 14.88 3.57
N LYS A 528 0.92 16.19 3.58
CA LYS A 528 1.38 16.93 4.76
C LYS A 528 0.63 18.24 4.95
N THR A 529 0.17 18.47 6.17
CA THR A 529 -0.34 19.75 6.61
C THR A 529 0.73 20.48 7.43
N TYR A 530 1.03 21.71 7.06
CA TYR A 530 1.90 22.63 7.79
C TYR A 530 1.04 23.57 8.61
N THR A 531 1.09 23.45 9.93
CA THR A 531 0.39 24.36 10.86
C THR A 531 1.35 25.45 11.30
N MET A 532 1.11 26.69 10.85
CA MET A 532 1.96 27.84 11.12
C MET A 532 1.13 28.98 11.70
N ASN A 533 1.28 29.21 13.00
CA ASN A 533 0.64 30.33 13.68
C ASN A 533 1.59 31.51 13.70
N LEU A 534 1.12 32.67 13.29
CA LEU A 534 1.90 33.90 13.15
C LEU A 534 1.39 34.95 14.16
N ALA A 535 2.22 35.32 15.12
CA ALA A 535 1.95 36.44 16.02
C ALA A 535 2.65 37.70 15.49
N LEU A 536 1.88 38.77 15.26
CA LEU A 536 2.40 40.04 14.74
C LEU A 536 2.52 41.04 15.87
N SER A 537 3.74 41.62 16.06
CA SER A 537 4.03 42.63 17.06
C SER A 537 3.47 43.98 16.67
N PRO A 538 2.84 44.75 17.60
CA PRO A 538 2.31 46.08 17.30
C PRO A 538 3.43 47.09 17.12
N ILE A 539 3.24 48.05 16.19
CA ILE A 539 4.19 49.16 15.97
C ILE A 539 4.02 50.25 17.02
N SER A 540 2.82 50.46 17.56
CA SER A 540 2.41 51.63 18.30
C SER A 540 2.78 51.60 19.81
N ARG A 541 3.17 50.45 20.36
CA ARG A 541 3.48 50.27 21.78
C ARG A 541 4.78 49.49 21.97
N PRO A 542 5.46 49.68 23.14
CA PRO A 542 6.58 48.82 23.48
C PRO A 542 6.16 47.37 23.63
N VAL A 543 7.02 46.47 23.15
CA VAL A 543 6.85 45.01 23.23
C VAL A 543 7.84 44.50 24.28
N LYS A 544 7.31 43.91 25.34
CA LYS A 544 8.12 43.27 26.37
C LYS A 544 8.73 41.99 25.79
N MET A 545 10.05 41.88 25.95
CA MET A 545 10.75 40.65 25.61
C MET A 545 10.68 39.70 26.80
N GLU A 546 10.07 38.54 26.59
CA GLU A 546 10.05 37.48 27.59
C GLU A 546 11.46 36.85 27.70
N ASN A 547 11.83 36.31 28.85
CA ASN A 547 13.08 35.55 29.03
C ASN A 547 14.40 36.33 28.85
N ILE A 548 14.41 37.66 28.86
CA ILE A 548 15.66 38.41 28.96
C ILE A 548 16.05 38.52 30.44
N PHE A 549 17.01 37.72 30.84
CA PHE A 549 17.48 37.62 32.21
C PHE A 549 18.96 38.07 32.32
N TYR A 550 19.27 38.69 33.46
CA TYR A 550 20.63 39.06 33.82
C TYR A 550 20.91 38.59 35.23
N GLU A 551 22.17 38.28 35.53
CA GLU A 551 22.57 38.07 36.94
C GLU A 551 22.46 39.38 37.74
N PHE A 552 22.36 39.25 39.08
CA PHE A 552 22.22 40.40 39.95
C PHE A 552 23.40 41.37 39.81
N GLY A 553 23.11 42.62 39.49
CA GLY A 553 24.11 43.67 39.31
C GLY A 553 24.94 43.54 38.04
N ARG A 554 24.58 42.62 37.13
CA ARG A 554 25.31 42.35 35.87
C ARG A 554 24.50 42.74 34.64
N TRP A 555 25.18 42.87 33.51
CA TRP A 555 24.64 43.22 32.20
C TRP A 555 24.99 42.20 31.10
N GLU A 556 25.80 41.17 31.40
CA GLU A 556 26.09 40.10 30.51
C GLU A 556 24.84 39.26 30.23
N LEU A 557 24.64 38.91 28.95
CA LEU A 557 23.49 38.11 28.53
C LEU A 557 23.63 36.62 28.94
N THR A 558 22.55 36.04 29.38
CA THR A 558 22.46 34.58 29.62
C THR A 558 22.14 33.86 28.31
N GLN A 559 22.39 32.58 28.25
CA GLN A 559 22.04 31.75 27.07
C GLN A 559 20.53 31.81 26.77
N ALA A 560 19.66 31.87 27.74
CA ALA A 560 18.23 32.07 27.56
C ALA A 560 17.92 33.42 26.89
N SER A 561 18.60 34.50 27.35
CA SER A 561 18.48 35.85 26.78
C SER A 561 18.96 35.90 25.34
N GLU A 562 20.05 35.22 25.03
CA GLU A 562 20.56 35.10 23.62
C GLU A 562 19.56 34.43 22.69
N THR A 563 18.90 33.35 23.14
CA THR A 563 17.84 32.68 22.37
C THR A 563 16.67 33.61 22.05
N GLU A 564 16.22 34.41 23.06
CA GLU A 564 15.14 35.37 22.84
C GLU A 564 15.55 36.52 21.90
N LEU A 565 16.78 36.98 22.00
CA LEU A 565 17.31 38.00 21.07
C LEU A 565 17.44 37.51 19.63
N LEU A 566 17.62 36.20 19.39
CA LEU A 566 17.59 35.66 18.03
C LEU A 566 16.19 35.77 17.40
N HIS A 567 15.11 35.70 18.20
CA HIS A 567 13.76 35.98 17.68
C HIS A 567 13.63 37.45 17.27
N LEU A 568 14.24 38.39 18.02
CA LEU A 568 14.26 39.78 17.63
C LEU A 568 15.14 40.05 16.40
N VAL A 569 16.27 39.33 16.23
CA VAL A 569 17.06 39.35 14.99
C VAL A 569 16.16 39.02 13.80
N LYS A 570 15.45 37.87 13.86
CA LYS A 570 14.52 37.45 12.79
C LYS A 570 13.44 38.49 12.52
N LEU A 571 12.84 39.07 13.56
CA LEU A 571 11.84 40.12 13.44
C LEU A 571 12.38 41.35 12.70
N LEU A 572 13.62 41.79 13.01
CA LEU A 572 14.28 42.90 12.34
C LEU A 572 14.70 42.60 10.92
N GLU A 573 15.07 41.37 10.63
CA GLU A 573 15.34 40.89 9.25
C GLU A 573 14.06 40.88 8.41
N ASP A 574 12.93 40.45 8.96
CA ASP A 574 11.64 40.44 8.30
C ASP A 574 11.05 41.85 8.11
N ASN A 575 11.56 42.84 8.85
CA ASN A 575 11.15 44.26 8.81
C ASN A 575 12.36 45.19 8.60
N PRO A 576 13.02 45.16 7.44
CA PRO A 576 14.28 45.90 7.23
C PRO A 576 14.13 47.43 7.26
N ASN A 577 12.92 47.92 7.13
CA ASN A 577 12.61 49.35 7.08
C ASN A 577 12.31 50.02 8.46
N ILE A 578 12.44 49.28 9.55
CA ILE A 578 12.19 49.85 10.90
C ILE A 578 13.48 50.14 11.64
N THR A 579 13.40 51.17 12.53
CA THR A 579 14.36 51.35 13.60
C THR A 579 13.66 51.16 14.94
N ILE A 580 14.38 50.63 15.93
CA ILE A 580 13.84 50.35 17.25
C ILE A 580 14.62 51.08 18.36
N GLU A 581 13.93 51.48 19.38
CA GLU A 581 14.49 51.74 20.70
C GLU A 581 14.44 50.43 21.49
N LEU A 582 15.55 50.01 22.04
CA LEU A 582 15.67 48.86 22.92
C LEU A 582 15.92 49.38 24.34
N SER A 583 14.95 49.21 25.21
CA SER A 583 14.97 49.79 26.55
C SER A 583 15.09 48.73 27.63
N ALA A 584 15.89 49.05 28.67
CA ALA A 584 16.00 48.20 29.85
C ALA A 584 15.61 48.97 31.11
N HIS A 585 14.98 48.22 32.04
CA HIS A 585 14.45 48.76 33.28
C HIS A 585 14.98 47.93 34.46
N THR A 586 15.11 48.58 35.62
CA THR A 586 15.48 47.96 36.88
C THR A 586 14.31 47.87 37.85
N ASP A 587 14.51 47.18 38.95
CA ASP A 587 13.63 47.29 40.12
C ASP A 587 13.88 48.60 40.89
N MET A 588 13.15 48.77 42.01
CA MET A 588 13.22 49.99 42.84
C MET A 588 14.38 49.97 43.83
N LYS A 589 15.21 48.91 43.89
CA LYS A 589 16.35 48.79 44.80
C LYS A 589 17.58 49.52 44.24
N GLY A 590 18.29 50.27 45.09
CA GLY A 590 19.49 51.01 44.77
C GLY A 590 19.26 52.46 44.40
N THR A 591 20.37 53.17 44.10
CA THR A 591 20.34 54.62 43.75
C THR A 591 19.90 54.77 42.27
N ASP A 592 19.42 55.98 41.95
CA ASP A 592 19.02 56.31 40.58
C ASP A 592 20.22 56.25 39.61
N GLU A 593 21.38 56.74 40.03
CA GLU A 593 22.60 56.70 39.21
C GLU A 593 23.02 55.28 38.90
N PHE A 594 23.04 54.39 39.92
CA PHE A 594 23.36 52.98 39.73
C PHE A 594 22.38 52.30 38.78
N ASN A 595 21.08 52.50 38.99
CA ASN A 595 20.05 51.90 38.17
C ASN A 595 20.04 52.40 36.71
N ASN A 596 20.32 53.69 36.49
CA ASN A 596 20.45 54.27 35.16
C ASN A 596 21.68 53.71 34.43
N ASP A 597 22.84 53.63 35.07
CA ASP A 597 24.06 53.04 34.47
C ASP A 597 23.85 51.54 34.13
N LEU A 598 23.30 50.78 35.10
CA LEU A 598 23.06 49.33 34.92
C LEU A 598 22.09 49.06 33.76
N SER A 599 20.97 49.80 33.72
CA SER A 599 19.98 49.62 32.65
C SER A 599 20.53 50.05 31.29
N GLN A 600 21.32 51.12 31.20
CA GLN A 600 21.98 51.54 29.98
C GLN A 600 22.95 50.46 29.44
N LYS A 601 23.77 49.87 30.32
CA LYS A 601 24.67 48.77 29.96
C LYS A 601 23.90 47.52 29.47
N ARG A 602 22.77 47.19 30.11
CA ARG A 602 21.89 46.09 29.69
C ARG A 602 21.30 46.31 28.31
N ALA A 603 20.76 47.50 28.05
CA ALA A 603 20.23 47.85 26.72
C ALA A 603 21.34 47.82 25.66
N GLN A 604 22.55 48.30 26.01
CA GLN A 604 23.70 48.25 25.11
C GLN A 604 24.13 46.81 24.82
N SER A 605 24.20 45.88 25.79
CA SER A 605 24.54 44.48 25.59
C SER A 605 23.56 43.77 24.62
N CYS A 606 22.27 44.08 24.71
CA CYS A 606 21.30 43.59 23.77
C CYS A 606 21.55 44.14 22.35
N CYS A 607 21.80 45.43 22.21
CA CYS A 607 22.11 46.03 20.90
C CYS A 607 23.41 45.46 20.30
N ASP A 608 24.44 45.25 21.12
CA ASP A 608 25.71 44.65 20.66
C ASP A 608 25.53 43.22 20.15
N PHE A 609 24.65 42.45 20.82
CA PHE A 609 24.26 41.11 20.35
C PHE A 609 23.58 41.16 18.99
N LEU A 610 22.60 42.05 18.80
CA LEU A 610 21.89 42.23 17.53
C LEU A 610 22.83 42.63 16.40
N ILE A 611 23.79 43.56 16.67
CA ILE A 611 24.80 44.01 15.73
C ILE A 611 25.71 42.84 15.32
N LYS A 612 26.15 42.05 16.31
CA LYS A 612 26.94 40.82 16.06
C LYS A 612 26.25 39.86 15.14
N HIS A 613 24.90 39.81 15.15
CA HIS A 613 24.05 38.96 14.33
C HIS A 613 23.55 39.65 13.06
N GLY A 614 24.21 40.74 12.61
CA GLY A 614 24.00 41.35 11.30
C GLY A 614 22.98 42.50 11.24
N ILE A 615 22.40 42.93 12.37
CA ILE A 615 21.52 44.11 12.38
C ILE A 615 22.34 45.39 12.34
N GLU A 616 22.02 46.30 11.42
CA GLU A 616 22.71 47.57 11.26
C GLU A 616 22.57 48.44 12.53
N ARG A 617 23.69 49.01 13.01
CA ARG A 617 23.74 49.83 14.23
C ARG A 617 22.76 51.00 14.21
N GLU A 618 22.58 51.64 13.07
CA GLU A 618 21.71 52.81 12.85
C GLU A 618 20.23 52.48 13.04
N ARG A 619 19.87 51.20 13.09
CA ARG A 619 18.52 50.70 13.34
C ARG A 619 18.22 50.56 14.85
N LEU A 620 19.23 50.65 15.71
CA LEU A 620 19.16 50.33 17.14
C LEU A 620 19.49 51.53 18.00
N THR A 621 18.62 51.84 18.98
CA THR A 621 18.86 52.92 19.97
C THR A 621 18.74 52.29 21.36
N PRO A 622 19.86 52.02 22.08
CA PRO A 622 19.85 51.53 23.46
C PRO A 622 19.48 52.64 24.45
N VAL A 623 18.51 52.40 25.30
CA VAL A 623 18.08 53.35 26.34
C VAL A 623 17.90 52.64 27.69
N GLY A 624 18.61 53.15 28.70
CA GLY A 624 18.39 52.73 30.10
C GLY A 624 17.46 53.68 30.84
N TYR A 625 16.35 53.16 31.32
CA TYR A 625 15.37 53.95 32.07
C TYR A 625 15.51 53.76 33.58
N GLY A 626 16.43 52.91 34.06
CA GLY A 626 16.55 52.63 35.48
C GLY A 626 15.20 52.24 36.08
N LYS A 627 14.86 52.87 37.21
CA LYS A 627 13.58 52.72 37.87
C LYS A 627 12.56 53.84 37.57
N THR A 628 12.88 54.75 36.62
CA THR A 628 12.07 55.93 36.31
C THR A 628 10.79 55.65 35.52
N LYS A 629 10.68 54.46 34.90
CA LYS A 629 9.48 54.03 34.19
C LYS A 629 9.00 52.66 34.71
N PRO A 630 8.33 52.65 35.90
CA PRO A 630 7.73 51.42 36.42
C PRO A 630 6.58 50.94 35.54
N VAL A 631 6.24 49.66 35.68
CA VAL A 631 5.11 49.05 34.95
C VAL A 631 3.80 49.60 35.52
N ILE A 632 2.87 49.92 34.62
CA ILE A 632 1.48 50.22 34.96
C ILE A 632 0.66 48.95 34.79
N CYS A 633 -0.10 48.56 35.82
CA CYS A 633 -0.87 47.33 35.81
C CYS A 633 -2.02 47.42 34.81
N ASP A 634 -1.97 46.60 33.74
CA ASP A 634 -3.05 46.42 32.80
C ASP A 634 -4.02 45.29 33.24
N LYS A 635 -5.09 45.07 32.48
CA LYS A 635 -6.07 44.00 32.75
C LYS A 635 -5.46 42.60 32.74
N ALA A 636 -4.43 42.32 31.91
CA ALA A 636 -3.78 41.01 31.83
C ALA A 636 -2.92 40.76 33.08
N LEU A 637 -2.18 41.78 33.53
CA LEU A 637 -1.38 41.70 34.75
C LEU A 637 -2.26 41.58 35.99
N ASN A 638 -3.37 42.32 36.06
CA ASN A 638 -4.35 42.22 37.16
C ASN A 638 -4.98 40.81 37.19
N LYS A 639 -5.31 40.21 36.03
CA LYS A 639 -5.81 38.83 35.99
C LYS A 639 -4.82 37.83 36.57
N LYS A 640 -3.51 38.03 36.33
CA LYS A 640 -2.44 37.18 36.87
C LYS A 640 -2.20 37.44 38.34
N TYR A 641 -2.29 38.69 38.74
CA TYR A 641 -2.08 39.17 40.12
C TYR A 641 -3.26 40.04 40.57
N PRO A 642 -4.40 39.46 41.01
CA PRO A 642 -5.63 40.18 41.29
C PRO A 642 -5.51 41.23 42.46
N TRP A 643 -4.45 41.14 43.23
CA TRP A 643 -4.15 42.07 44.32
C TRP A 643 -3.48 43.37 43.83
N ILE A 644 -3.05 43.48 42.55
CA ILE A 644 -2.56 44.74 41.98
C ILE A 644 -3.73 45.38 41.21
N PRO A 645 -4.22 46.56 41.62
CA PRO A 645 -5.31 47.21 40.89
C PRO A 645 -4.95 47.56 39.47
N VAL A 646 -5.94 47.50 38.55
CA VAL A 646 -5.75 48.01 37.19
C VAL A 646 -5.40 49.49 37.22
N GLU A 647 -4.50 49.93 36.34
CA GLU A 647 -3.93 51.28 36.27
C GLU A 647 -2.99 51.67 37.45
N GLN A 648 -2.73 50.73 38.36
CA GLN A 648 -1.73 50.96 39.42
C GLN A 648 -0.31 50.98 38.83
N GLU A 649 0.43 52.05 39.07
CA GLU A 649 1.85 52.16 38.77
C GLU A 649 2.65 51.41 39.85
N LEU A 650 3.55 50.49 39.44
CA LEU A 650 4.40 49.70 40.34
C LEU A 650 5.64 50.52 40.76
N ASN A 651 5.42 51.71 41.28
CA ASN A 651 6.47 52.63 41.77
C ASN A 651 6.94 52.28 43.18
N GLU A 652 7.98 52.99 43.66
CA GLU A 652 8.60 52.72 44.92
C GLU A 652 7.61 52.89 46.12
N VAL A 653 6.72 53.88 46.04
CA VAL A 653 5.72 54.14 47.09
C VAL A 653 4.71 52.98 47.20
N PHE A 654 4.23 52.46 46.09
CA PHE A 654 3.32 51.33 46.08
C PHE A 654 4.00 50.05 46.56
N ILE A 655 5.22 49.78 46.06
CA ILE A 655 5.93 48.54 46.34
C ILE A 655 6.33 48.48 47.83
N THR A 656 6.85 49.55 48.43
CA THR A 656 7.27 49.57 49.86
C THR A 656 6.11 49.40 50.84
N ALA A 657 4.88 49.68 50.44
CA ALA A 657 3.68 49.42 51.19
C ALA A 657 3.19 47.95 51.22
N LEU A 658 3.77 47.09 50.40
CA LEU A 658 3.38 45.70 50.30
C LEU A 658 4.23 44.77 51.20
N PRO A 659 3.73 43.56 51.51
CA PRO A 659 4.55 42.50 52.13
C PRO A 659 5.73 42.13 51.24
N ASP A 660 6.82 41.65 51.86
CA ASP A 660 8.11 41.37 51.16
C ASP A 660 7.98 40.45 49.98
N ASP A 661 7.14 39.39 50.03
CA ASP A 661 6.85 38.46 48.93
C ASP A 661 6.21 39.19 47.76
N LYS A 662 5.30 40.09 47.98
CA LYS A 662 4.64 40.90 46.97
C LYS A 662 5.53 42.01 46.43
N GLN A 663 6.40 42.59 47.26
CA GLN A 663 7.43 43.54 46.80
C GLN A 663 8.34 42.88 45.75
N GLU A 664 8.82 41.64 46.02
CA GLU A 664 9.69 40.96 45.09
C GLU A 664 8.99 40.65 43.77
N ILE A 665 7.71 40.27 43.78
CA ILE A 665 6.91 40.08 42.55
C ILE A 665 6.85 41.37 41.74
N CYS A 666 6.54 42.52 42.35
CA CYS A 666 6.51 43.82 41.68
C CYS A 666 7.90 44.20 41.12
N ASN A 667 8.95 43.95 41.89
CA ASN A 667 10.32 44.21 41.47
C ASN A 667 10.70 43.33 40.26
N GLN A 668 10.30 42.06 40.26
CA GLN A 668 10.51 41.18 39.08
C GLN A 668 9.75 41.66 37.85
N ILE A 669 8.53 42.16 38.00
CA ILE A 669 7.74 42.73 36.90
C ILE A 669 8.44 43.98 36.32
N ASN A 670 9.04 44.82 37.18
CA ASN A 670 9.75 46.01 36.74
C ASN A 670 11.10 45.69 36.06
N ARG A 671 11.80 44.63 36.46
CA ARG A 671 13.03 44.16 35.78
C ARG A 671 12.68 43.58 34.39
N ARG A 672 12.70 44.40 33.39
CA ARG A 672 12.33 44.00 32.03
C ARG A 672 13.18 44.67 30.96
N THR A 673 13.19 44.08 29.80
CA THR A 673 13.70 44.64 28.55
C THR A 673 12.56 44.71 27.53
N GLU A 674 12.44 45.82 26.85
CA GLU A 674 11.38 46.08 25.88
C GLU A 674 12.00 46.65 24.61
N PHE A 675 11.36 46.41 23.43
CA PHE A 675 11.65 47.19 22.26
C PHE A 675 10.42 47.95 21.76
N LYS A 676 10.66 49.08 21.15
CA LYS A 676 9.62 49.95 20.57
C LYS A 676 10.08 50.39 19.19
N VAL A 677 9.17 50.34 18.22
CA VAL A 677 9.42 50.86 16.86
C VAL A 677 9.44 52.40 16.92
N VAL A 678 10.53 52.99 16.43
CA VAL A 678 10.73 54.46 16.39
C VAL A 678 10.43 55.01 15.00
N LYS A 679 10.88 54.32 13.96
CA LYS A 679 10.61 54.71 12.57
C LYS A 679 10.29 53.47 11.72
N THR A 680 9.43 53.67 10.71
CA THR A 680 9.04 52.62 9.73
C THR A 680 9.54 52.93 8.31
N THR A 681 10.38 53.95 8.16
CA THR A 681 10.83 54.44 6.86
C THR A 681 12.37 54.43 6.72
N TYR A 682 13.06 53.56 7.46
CA TYR A 682 14.52 53.44 7.35
C TYR A 682 14.92 52.98 5.96
N LYS A 683 15.82 53.78 5.31
CA LYS A 683 16.31 53.51 3.94
C LYS A 683 15.20 53.39 2.85
N LEU A 684 14.01 53.96 3.06
CA LEU A 684 12.98 54.03 1.99
C LEU A 684 13.25 55.19 1.01
N TYR A 685 14.21 56.06 1.29
CA TYR A 685 14.61 57.20 0.44
C TYR A 685 16.10 57.24 0.27
#